data_b2928fb4e982a7fba00b684c530a1acd
#
_entry.id   b2928fb4e982a7fba00b684c530a1acd
#
_cell.length_a   1.000
_cell.length_b   1.000
_cell.length_c   1.000
_cell.angle_alpha   90.00
_cell.angle_beta   90.00
_cell.angle_gamma   90.00
#
_symmetry.space_group_name_H-M   'P 1'
#
loop_
_entity.id
_entity.type
_entity.pdbx_description
1 polymer ?
#
loop_
_entity_poly.entity_id
_entity_poly.type
_entity_poly.pdbx_seq_one_letter_code
_entity_poly.pdbx_strand_id
1 'polypeptide(L)'
;SEFWLGRQGRITEPVYRPKGSGHYEVIGWEKAFDLIADRLRSLDSPDQAVFYTSGRIMNEPAFLYQLFAREYGTNNLPDCSNMCHEATGAGMGWSIGVGKSTVSYSDFEKADLIMVMGQNPGTNHPRMLNALEGAKRKGARVVGINPLPEAALLRYRNPQKPRGLIGKGTVISDQFVQIRSGGDQHLLRAIGKRVLMAEEAAPGTVIDHEFIEQHCEGFEAYREAALALDDGEVLAATGLSAGEIDELADRYIRSKATIITWALGLTQQKSAVETITEIMNLLFLKGNIGRPGAGASPIRGHSNVQGDRTMGVWEQMGDWFLDAIRDEFGFEPPREPGHDTVRTADAMERGEVAFFMSMAGNFVAAVSDSTRAEAGMERVGMTVHVSTKLNRSHVTCGEESLILPVLGRAERDEQASGSQVVTAEDSVCRITASKGNLDPVAEGLISDVSVVSRLARKVIPDSKVDWAAFEEDYDRIRDSISRVVPGFEDFNRKLEQEGTFILPHGPRDSRTFPTPSGKARFATAEVPVLEVPAGRLLLNTVRAHDQHNTAILGLNDRYRGIRKGRFVIFVSPEDLAELEIEDGQTVDVFSERTGEEDRVLRGYRAVAYPTKRGCAAMYFPEANELVHRSAVDRKSNCPAYKDVIIRIEPGTNRVAGGRPVAN
;
A
#
# COMPACT_ATOMS: atom_id res chain seq x y z
N SER A 1 22.23 8.99 0.22
CA SER A 1 20.87 8.94 0.82
C SER A 1 19.81 9.11 -0.26
N GLU A 2 18.60 8.65 0.00
CA GLU A 2 17.43 8.81 -0.91
C GLU A 2 17.19 10.30 -1.25
N PHE A 3 17.31 11.16 -0.26
CA PHE A 3 17.15 12.60 -0.46
C PHE A 3 18.18 13.18 -1.45
N TRP A 4 19.44 12.76 -1.35
CA TRP A 4 20.50 13.21 -2.27
C TRP A 4 20.28 12.67 -3.68
N LEU A 5 20.02 11.35 -3.82
CA LEU A 5 19.78 10.70 -5.11
C LEU A 5 18.59 11.33 -5.86
N GLY A 6 17.48 11.54 -5.17
CA GLY A 6 16.28 12.16 -5.76
C GLY A 6 16.49 13.61 -6.25
N ARG A 7 17.54 14.30 -5.80
CA ARG A 7 17.89 15.68 -6.20
C ARG A 7 18.90 15.77 -7.32
N GLN A 8 19.42 14.64 -7.83
CA GLN A 8 20.36 14.64 -8.96
C GLN A 8 19.71 15.02 -10.30
N GLY A 9 18.39 15.17 -10.33
CA GLY A 9 17.64 15.55 -11.52
C GLY A 9 16.97 14.35 -12.18
N ARG A 10 16.55 14.55 -13.44
CA ARG A 10 15.95 13.53 -14.30
C ARG A 10 17.05 12.71 -14.97
N ILE A 11 16.78 11.42 -15.14
CA ILE A 11 17.60 10.55 -15.99
C ILE A 11 17.10 10.79 -17.42
N THR A 12 18.03 10.99 -18.36
CA THR A 12 17.71 11.41 -19.73
C THR A 12 18.18 10.45 -20.80
N GLU A 13 19.11 9.54 -20.48
CA GLU A 13 19.68 8.57 -21.39
C GLU A 13 19.77 7.19 -20.73
N PRO A 14 19.60 6.09 -21.49
CA PRO A 14 19.87 4.76 -20.96
C PRO A 14 21.33 4.63 -20.52
N VAL A 15 21.53 4.05 -19.34
CA VAL A 15 22.86 3.82 -18.80
C VAL A 15 23.02 2.37 -18.37
N TYR A 16 24.23 1.84 -18.58
CA TYR A 16 24.59 0.46 -18.28
C TYR A 16 25.82 0.41 -17.38
N ARG A 17 25.78 -0.44 -16.38
CA ARG A 17 26.92 -0.78 -15.52
C ARG A 17 27.32 -2.24 -15.79
N PRO A 18 28.45 -2.47 -16.48
CA PRO A 18 28.96 -3.82 -16.72
C PRO A 18 29.39 -4.53 -15.44
N LYS A 19 29.42 -5.85 -15.48
CA LYS A 19 29.93 -6.68 -14.39
C LYS A 19 31.37 -6.24 -14.01
N GLY A 20 31.57 -6.04 -12.71
CA GLY A 20 32.84 -5.59 -12.14
C GLY A 20 33.11 -4.10 -12.24
N SER A 21 32.29 -3.32 -12.93
CA SER A 21 32.38 -1.85 -12.97
C SER A 21 31.72 -1.20 -11.75
N GLY A 22 32.33 -0.13 -11.25
CA GLY A 22 31.72 0.76 -10.24
C GLY A 22 30.93 1.93 -10.82
N HIS A 23 30.83 2.06 -12.16
CA HIS A 23 30.27 3.21 -12.85
C HIS A 23 29.28 2.79 -13.92
N TYR A 24 28.27 3.62 -14.12
CA TYR A 24 27.36 3.55 -15.25
C TYR A 24 27.93 4.31 -16.45
N GLU A 25 27.73 3.76 -17.64
CA GLU A 25 28.10 4.35 -18.92
C GLU A 25 26.84 4.56 -19.77
N VAL A 26 26.77 5.66 -20.51
CA VAL A 26 25.67 5.93 -21.43
C VAL A 26 25.71 4.93 -22.58
N ILE A 27 24.53 4.38 -22.92
CA ILE A 27 24.36 3.48 -24.08
C ILE A 27 23.13 3.89 -24.89
N GLY A 28 23.03 3.42 -26.12
CA GLY A 28 21.82 3.58 -26.93
C GLY A 28 20.73 2.59 -26.55
N TRP A 29 19.48 2.95 -26.84
CA TRP A 29 18.29 2.13 -26.60
C TRP A 29 18.38 0.72 -27.20
N GLU A 30 18.81 0.61 -28.47
CA GLU A 30 18.93 -0.67 -29.15
C GLU A 30 19.88 -1.62 -28.41
N LYS A 31 21.06 -1.11 -28.01
CA LYS A 31 22.02 -1.90 -27.23
C LYS A 31 21.45 -2.28 -25.85
N ALA A 32 20.68 -1.39 -25.22
CA ALA A 32 20.04 -1.69 -23.94
C ALA A 32 19.03 -2.84 -24.09
N PHE A 33 18.18 -2.80 -25.11
CA PHE A 33 17.23 -3.86 -25.39
C PHE A 33 17.91 -5.19 -25.79
N ASP A 34 18.98 -5.13 -26.56
CA ASP A 34 19.76 -6.32 -26.92
C ASP A 34 20.34 -7.02 -25.69
N LEU A 35 20.99 -6.26 -24.78
CA LEU A 35 21.54 -6.81 -23.53
C LEU A 35 20.47 -7.49 -22.68
N ILE A 36 19.28 -6.86 -22.54
CA ILE A 36 18.16 -7.42 -21.77
C ILE A 36 17.61 -8.69 -22.45
N ALA A 37 17.41 -8.64 -23.75
CA ALA A 37 16.87 -9.78 -24.51
C ALA A 37 17.83 -10.98 -24.49
N ASP A 38 19.14 -10.74 -24.65
CA ASP A 38 20.15 -11.79 -24.57
C ASP A 38 20.19 -12.42 -23.17
N ARG A 39 20.08 -11.60 -22.12
CA ARG A 39 20.02 -12.10 -20.74
C ARG A 39 18.77 -12.97 -20.53
N LEU A 40 17.58 -12.50 -20.87
CA LEU A 40 16.33 -13.23 -20.67
C LEU A 40 16.32 -14.54 -21.46
N ARG A 41 16.81 -14.55 -22.70
CA ARG A 41 16.89 -15.77 -23.53
C ARG A 41 17.93 -16.79 -23.05
N SER A 42 18.93 -16.34 -22.26
CA SER A 42 20.00 -17.19 -21.72
C SER A 42 19.62 -17.86 -20.39
N LEU A 43 18.47 -17.55 -19.80
CA LEU A 43 18.03 -18.17 -18.55
C LEU A 43 17.58 -19.61 -18.75
N ASP A 44 17.93 -20.50 -17.81
CA ASP A 44 17.55 -21.92 -17.83
C ASP A 44 16.04 -22.10 -17.60
N SER A 45 15.40 -21.18 -16.88
CA SER A 45 13.97 -21.17 -16.61
C SER A 45 13.45 -19.73 -16.60
N PRO A 46 12.24 -19.48 -17.15
CA PRO A 46 11.58 -18.17 -17.03
C PRO A 46 11.39 -17.72 -15.57
N ASP A 47 11.28 -18.64 -14.62
CA ASP A 47 11.09 -18.34 -13.20
C ASP A 47 12.36 -17.81 -12.51
N GLN A 48 13.51 -17.81 -13.18
CA GLN A 48 14.70 -17.08 -12.74
C GLN A 48 14.61 -15.59 -13.00
N ALA A 49 13.57 -15.13 -13.71
CA ALA A 49 13.26 -13.72 -13.92
C ALA A 49 12.13 -13.24 -13.00
N VAL A 50 12.26 -12.00 -12.54
CA VAL A 50 11.27 -11.29 -11.71
C VAL A 50 10.93 -9.95 -12.34
N PHE A 51 9.63 -9.65 -12.45
CA PHE A 51 9.08 -8.44 -13.05
C PHE A 51 8.30 -7.64 -12.01
N TYR A 52 8.97 -6.76 -11.29
CA TYR A 52 8.40 -5.95 -10.21
C TYR A 52 7.73 -4.67 -10.73
N THR A 53 6.62 -4.28 -10.15
CA THR A 53 6.00 -2.97 -10.39
C THR A 53 5.83 -2.15 -9.12
N SER A 54 5.86 -0.83 -9.30
CA SER A 54 5.33 0.11 -8.31
C SER A 54 3.95 0.59 -8.76
N GLY A 55 3.00 0.73 -7.84
CA GLY A 55 1.64 1.23 -8.10
C GLY A 55 1.55 2.66 -8.65
N ARG A 56 2.58 3.11 -9.33
CA ARG A 56 2.63 4.39 -10.07
C ARG A 56 2.52 4.23 -11.57
N ILE A 57 2.76 3.03 -12.07
CA ILE A 57 2.55 2.76 -13.48
C ILE A 57 1.04 2.87 -13.79
N MET A 58 0.71 3.23 -15.02
CA MET A 58 -0.68 3.43 -15.44
C MET A 58 -1.29 2.11 -15.91
N ASN A 59 -2.59 2.07 -16.16
CA ASN A 59 -3.28 0.82 -16.53
C ASN A 59 -2.71 0.19 -17.80
N GLU A 60 -2.53 0.99 -18.85
CA GLU A 60 -2.07 0.50 -20.14
C GLU A 60 -0.68 -0.14 -20.05
N PRO A 61 0.37 0.53 -19.53
CA PRO A 61 1.66 -0.13 -19.37
C PRO A 61 1.65 -1.26 -18.32
N ALA A 62 0.78 -1.22 -17.30
CA ALA A 62 0.62 -2.33 -16.34
C ALA A 62 0.08 -3.58 -17.02
N PHE A 63 -0.95 -3.42 -17.86
CA PHE A 63 -1.51 -4.51 -18.65
C PHE A 63 -0.49 -5.13 -19.60
N LEU A 64 0.27 -4.31 -20.32
CA LEU A 64 1.31 -4.82 -21.21
C LEU A 64 2.47 -5.48 -20.45
N TYR A 65 2.85 -4.95 -19.29
CA TYR A 65 3.96 -5.51 -18.52
C TYR A 65 3.67 -6.91 -17.98
N GLN A 66 2.46 -7.13 -17.45
CA GLN A 66 2.05 -8.47 -17.04
C GLN A 66 1.86 -9.42 -18.24
N LEU A 67 1.36 -8.88 -19.36
CA LEU A 67 1.20 -9.66 -20.60
C LEU A 67 2.56 -10.16 -21.10
N PHE A 68 3.57 -9.28 -21.12
CA PHE A 68 4.95 -9.64 -21.49
C PHE A 68 5.53 -10.70 -20.54
N ALA A 69 5.40 -10.53 -19.22
CA ALA A 69 5.95 -11.49 -18.27
C ALA A 69 5.31 -12.87 -18.42
N ARG A 70 4.00 -12.94 -18.67
CA ARG A 70 3.29 -14.20 -18.85
C ARG A 70 3.55 -14.85 -20.21
N GLU A 71 3.68 -14.07 -21.28
CA GLU A 71 4.09 -14.60 -22.57
C GLU A 71 5.54 -15.09 -22.55
N TYR A 72 6.42 -14.42 -21.79
CA TYR A 72 7.77 -14.89 -21.50
C TYR A 72 7.79 -16.22 -20.72
N GLY A 73 6.78 -16.50 -19.89
CA GLY A 73 6.56 -17.77 -19.23
C GLY A 73 6.64 -17.75 -17.70
N THR A 74 6.47 -16.61 -17.02
CA THR A 74 6.50 -16.54 -15.55
C THR A 74 5.36 -15.70 -14.97
N ASN A 75 4.91 -16.09 -13.75
CA ASN A 75 4.05 -15.31 -12.88
C ASN A 75 4.84 -14.56 -11.77
N ASN A 76 6.15 -14.48 -11.83
CA ASN A 76 6.95 -13.70 -10.89
C ASN A 76 6.71 -12.19 -11.08
N LEU A 77 5.53 -11.75 -10.70
CA LEU A 77 4.99 -10.39 -10.82
C LEU A 77 4.74 -9.77 -9.43
N PRO A 78 5.77 -9.68 -8.55
CA PRO A 78 5.61 -8.98 -7.29
C PRO A 78 5.29 -7.51 -7.54
N ASP A 79 4.44 -6.93 -6.68
CA ASP A 79 4.10 -5.52 -6.77
C ASP A 79 4.10 -4.84 -5.40
N CYS A 80 3.96 -3.54 -5.39
CA CYS A 80 3.93 -2.81 -4.12
C CYS A 80 2.69 -3.08 -3.27
N SER A 81 1.60 -3.68 -3.81
CA SER A 81 0.44 -4.11 -3.03
C SER A 81 0.79 -5.20 -2.02
N ASN A 82 1.72 -6.11 -2.36
CA ASN A 82 2.19 -7.14 -1.43
C ASN A 82 2.69 -6.54 -0.10
N MET A 83 3.24 -5.31 -0.13
CA MET A 83 3.74 -4.61 1.06
C MET A 83 2.76 -3.54 1.59
N CYS A 84 1.58 -3.40 0.98
CA CYS A 84 0.71 -2.26 1.21
C CYS A 84 -0.71 -2.67 1.62
N HIS A 85 -1.48 -3.24 0.70
CA HIS A 85 -2.90 -3.56 0.87
C HIS A 85 -3.25 -5.01 0.51
N GLU A 86 -2.27 -5.92 0.48
CA GLU A 86 -2.52 -7.35 0.27
C GLU A 86 -3.51 -7.89 1.31
N ALA A 87 -3.31 -7.53 2.58
CA ALA A 87 -4.22 -7.90 3.67
C ALA A 87 -5.67 -7.38 3.45
N THR A 88 -5.83 -6.21 2.82
CA THR A 88 -7.16 -5.71 2.44
C THR A 88 -7.78 -6.60 1.36
N GLY A 89 -7.00 -6.95 0.34
CA GLY A 89 -7.44 -7.84 -0.74
C GLY A 89 -7.89 -9.19 -0.19
N ALA A 90 -7.07 -9.80 0.66
CA ALA A 90 -7.36 -11.08 1.30
C ALA A 90 -8.58 -11.01 2.24
N GLY A 91 -8.64 -10.03 3.15
CA GLY A 91 -9.71 -9.93 4.14
C GLY A 91 -11.08 -9.59 3.53
N MET A 92 -11.13 -8.57 2.66
CA MET A 92 -12.38 -8.21 1.97
C MET A 92 -12.75 -9.25 0.90
N GLY A 93 -11.76 -9.81 0.18
CA GLY A 93 -11.98 -10.90 -0.78
C GLY A 93 -12.63 -12.10 -0.11
N TRP A 94 -12.16 -12.49 1.07
CA TRP A 94 -12.79 -13.54 1.86
C TRP A 94 -14.21 -13.15 2.32
N SER A 95 -14.41 -11.91 2.81
CA SER A 95 -15.67 -11.46 3.40
C SER A 95 -16.78 -11.18 2.39
N ILE A 96 -16.44 -10.54 1.25
CA ILE A 96 -17.42 -10.07 0.24
C ILE A 96 -17.06 -10.41 -1.19
N GLY A 97 -15.98 -11.18 -1.41
CA GLY A 97 -15.52 -11.59 -2.74
C GLY A 97 -14.75 -10.52 -3.53
N VAL A 98 -14.61 -9.29 -3.01
CA VAL A 98 -13.95 -8.17 -3.72
C VAL A 98 -13.14 -7.33 -2.75
N GLY A 99 -11.84 -7.17 -3.02
CA GLY A 99 -10.90 -6.39 -2.20
C GLY A 99 -10.89 -4.88 -2.50
N LYS A 100 -12.03 -4.28 -2.90
CA LYS A 100 -12.14 -2.87 -3.30
C LYS A 100 -13.18 -2.13 -2.46
N SER A 101 -13.11 -0.78 -2.47
CA SER A 101 -14.06 0.08 -1.73
C SER A 101 -15.51 -0.18 -2.10
N THR A 102 -16.38 -0.30 -1.10
CA THR A 102 -17.83 -0.43 -1.27
C THR A 102 -18.56 0.91 -1.21
N VAL A 103 -17.84 2.02 -1.28
CA VAL A 103 -18.38 3.38 -1.32
C VAL A 103 -17.78 4.17 -2.47
N SER A 104 -18.51 5.17 -2.94
CA SER A 104 -18.03 6.19 -3.86
C SER A 104 -17.51 7.42 -3.09
N TYR A 105 -16.84 8.33 -3.79
CA TYR A 105 -16.38 9.58 -3.19
C TYR A 105 -17.55 10.43 -2.65
N SER A 106 -18.70 10.43 -3.33
CA SER A 106 -19.90 11.17 -2.90
C SER A 106 -20.57 10.61 -1.65
N ASP A 107 -20.30 9.35 -1.28
CA ASP A 107 -20.87 8.74 -0.10
C ASP A 107 -20.30 9.30 1.19
N PHE A 108 -19.07 9.82 1.17
CA PHE A 108 -18.49 10.50 2.34
C PHE A 108 -19.38 11.65 2.84
N GLU A 109 -20.02 12.39 1.92
CA GLU A 109 -20.92 13.49 2.29
C GLU A 109 -22.32 13.04 2.74
N LYS A 110 -22.65 11.75 2.60
CA LYS A 110 -23.93 11.16 3.02
C LYS A 110 -23.79 10.36 4.33
N ALA A 111 -22.57 10.08 4.76
CA ALA A 111 -22.30 9.39 6.01
C ALA A 111 -22.67 10.28 7.22
N ASP A 112 -23.11 9.67 8.30
CA ASP A 112 -23.28 10.34 9.60
C ASP A 112 -22.14 10.03 10.56
N LEU A 113 -21.42 8.90 10.34
CA LEU A 113 -20.20 8.54 11.06
C LEU A 113 -19.11 8.11 10.06
N ILE A 114 -17.89 8.64 10.24
CA ILE A 114 -16.70 8.18 9.51
C ILE A 114 -15.63 7.81 10.53
N MET A 115 -15.23 6.55 10.55
CA MET A 115 -14.12 6.05 11.37
C MET A 115 -12.85 6.00 10.50
N VAL A 116 -11.81 6.72 10.90
CA VAL A 116 -10.54 6.84 10.16
C VAL A 116 -9.45 6.12 10.96
N MET A 117 -9.09 4.92 10.52
CA MET A 117 -8.23 4.00 11.27
C MET A 117 -6.86 3.83 10.62
N GLY A 118 -5.79 3.97 11.40
CA GLY A 118 -4.42 3.72 10.92
C GLY A 118 -4.01 4.62 9.75
N GLN A 119 -4.48 5.86 9.70
CA GLN A 119 -4.23 6.81 8.60
C GLN A 119 -3.63 8.13 9.07
N ASN A 120 -2.83 8.72 8.20
CA ASN A 120 -2.47 10.13 8.26
C ASN A 120 -2.84 10.81 6.94
N PRO A 121 -4.11 11.23 6.75
CA PRO A 121 -4.55 11.80 5.48
C PRO A 121 -3.83 13.10 5.13
N GLY A 122 -3.41 13.90 6.11
CA GLY A 122 -2.67 15.13 5.86
C GLY A 122 -1.32 14.94 5.20
N THR A 123 -0.64 13.86 5.50
CA THR A 123 0.65 13.52 4.91
C THR A 123 0.52 12.64 3.67
N ASN A 124 -0.35 11.61 3.72
CA ASN A 124 -0.37 10.56 2.70
C ASN A 124 -1.51 10.71 1.69
N HIS A 125 -2.63 11.33 2.08
CA HIS A 125 -3.85 11.43 1.25
C HIS A 125 -4.51 12.81 1.37
N PRO A 126 -3.83 13.92 1.05
CA PRO A 126 -4.30 15.27 1.37
C PRO A 126 -5.66 15.62 0.73
N ARG A 127 -6.01 15.04 -0.40
CA ARG A 127 -7.34 15.24 -1.02
C ARG A 127 -8.49 14.63 -0.21
N MET A 128 -8.24 13.59 0.57
CA MET A 128 -9.24 13.02 1.48
C MET A 128 -9.72 14.03 2.54
N LEU A 129 -8.86 14.98 2.93
CA LEU A 129 -9.26 16.05 3.85
C LEU A 129 -10.40 16.90 3.31
N ASN A 130 -10.51 17.08 2.00
CA ASN A 130 -11.66 17.76 1.38
C ASN A 130 -12.95 16.96 1.53
N ALA A 131 -12.88 15.64 1.39
CA ALA A 131 -14.05 14.76 1.60
C ALA A 131 -14.50 14.80 3.07
N LEU A 132 -13.55 14.68 4.01
CA LEU A 132 -13.83 14.76 5.45
C LEU A 132 -14.39 16.15 5.84
N GLU A 133 -13.82 17.24 5.31
CA GLU A 133 -14.36 18.60 5.53
C GLU A 133 -15.75 18.77 4.93
N GLY A 134 -16.02 18.16 3.77
CA GLY A 134 -17.34 18.13 3.13
C GLY A 134 -18.36 17.39 3.99
N ALA A 135 -18.03 16.20 4.45
CA ALA A 135 -18.83 15.39 5.34
C ALA A 135 -19.16 16.13 6.67
N LYS A 136 -18.16 16.73 7.29
CA LYS A 136 -18.31 17.53 8.51
C LYS A 136 -19.32 18.67 8.33
N ARG A 137 -19.28 19.35 7.18
CA ARG A 137 -20.26 20.43 6.90
C ARG A 137 -21.68 19.96 6.73
N LYS A 138 -21.85 18.68 6.37
CA LYS A 138 -23.17 18.03 6.27
C LYS A 138 -23.60 17.34 7.58
N GLY A 139 -22.83 17.48 8.65
CA GLY A 139 -23.16 17.01 9.97
C GLY A 139 -22.54 15.66 10.37
N ALA A 140 -21.74 15.05 9.50
CA ALA A 140 -21.05 13.81 9.84
C ALA A 140 -20.13 13.97 11.06
N ARG A 141 -20.08 12.94 11.88
CA ARG A 141 -19.08 12.80 12.94
C ARG A 141 -17.88 12.03 12.39
N VAL A 142 -16.67 12.47 12.78
CA VAL A 142 -15.43 11.79 12.40
C VAL A 142 -14.71 11.33 13.65
N VAL A 143 -14.33 10.05 13.67
CA VAL A 143 -13.49 9.45 14.72
C VAL A 143 -12.15 9.08 14.12
N GLY A 144 -11.06 9.64 14.65
CA GLY A 144 -9.70 9.26 14.29
C GLY A 144 -9.17 8.21 15.27
N ILE A 145 -8.64 7.09 14.76
CA ILE A 145 -8.09 5.99 15.58
C ILE A 145 -6.66 5.74 15.14
N ASN A 146 -5.68 6.12 15.97
CA ASN A 146 -4.26 6.00 15.69
C ASN A 146 -3.42 5.95 16.98
N PRO A 147 -2.23 5.36 16.97
CA PRO A 147 -1.32 5.39 18.11
C PRO A 147 -0.61 6.76 18.31
N LEU A 148 -0.60 7.62 17.28
CA LEU A 148 -0.02 8.97 17.32
C LEU A 148 -1.07 10.01 16.92
N PRO A 149 -1.07 11.20 17.57
CA PRO A 149 -1.92 12.31 17.14
C PRO A 149 -1.39 12.88 15.83
N GLU A 150 -2.17 12.73 14.76
CA GLU A 150 -1.82 13.22 13.44
C GLU A 150 -2.48 14.60 13.21
N ALA A 151 -1.66 15.62 12.95
CA ALA A 151 -2.10 17.03 12.93
C ALA A 151 -3.34 17.27 12.07
N ALA A 152 -3.43 16.65 10.90
CA ALA A 152 -4.53 16.87 9.97
C ALA A 152 -5.82 16.12 10.35
N LEU A 153 -5.72 15.04 11.13
CA LEU A 153 -6.90 14.41 11.75
C LEU A 153 -7.46 15.26 12.89
N LEU A 154 -6.61 16.03 13.56
CA LEU A 154 -7.07 16.92 14.61
C LEU A 154 -7.69 18.19 14.00
N ARG A 155 -6.98 18.86 13.08
CA ARG A 155 -7.44 20.11 12.48
C ARG A 155 -6.88 20.34 11.08
N TYR A 156 -7.77 20.75 10.16
CA TYR A 156 -7.42 21.02 8.76
C TYR A 156 -7.65 22.50 8.42
N ARG A 157 -6.66 23.14 7.82
CA ARG A 157 -6.75 24.47 7.19
C ARG A 157 -6.75 24.28 5.68
N ASN A 158 -7.91 24.42 5.06
CA ASN A 158 -8.04 24.27 3.62
C ASN A 158 -7.47 25.51 2.90
N PRO A 159 -6.36 25.39 2.16
CA PRO A 159 -5.71 26.55 1.53
C PRO A 159 -6.53 27.11 0.35
N GLN A 160 -7.52 26.41 -0.14
CA GLN A 160 -8.38 26.83 -1.25
C GLN A 160 -9.62 27.62 -0.77
N LYS A 161 -9.77 27.83 0.54
CA LYS A 161 -10.94 28.49 1.12
C LYS A 161 -10.51 29.67 2.01
N PRO A 162 -11.21 30.84 1.95
CA PRO A 162 -10.90 32.00 2.78
C PRO A 162 -10.86 31.67 4.28
N ARG A 163 -11.79 30.85 4.78
CA ARG A 163 -11.81 30.39 6.18
C ARG A 163 -10.59 29.57 6.59
N GLY A 164 -9.98 28.86 5.65
CA GLY A 164 -8.75 28.09 5.87
C GLY A 164 -7.51 28.98 5.89
N LEU A 165 -7.52 30.09 5.13
CA LEU A 165 -6.41 31.04 5.07
C LEU A 165 -6.36 31.95 6.30
N ILE A 166 -7.50 32.50 6.75
CA ILE A 166 -7.59 33.54 7.79
C ILE A 166 -8.13 32.97 9.12
N GLY A 167 -8.87 31.84 9.10
CA GLY A 167 -9.55 31.29 10.26
C GLY A 167 -8.78 30.19 11.00
N LYS A 168 -9.45 29.66 12.05
CA LYS A 168 -8.92 28.54 12.86
C LYS A 168 -8.92 27.18 12.13
N GLY A 169 -9.47 27.11 10.90
CA GLY A 169 -9.67 25.83 10.16
C GLY A 169 -10.81 24.98 10.71
N THR A 170 -10.97 23.78 10.15
CA THR A 170 -12.01 22.81 10.52
C THR A 170 -11.42 21.79 11.49
N VAL A 171 -12.07 21.54 12.62
CA VAL A 171 -11.80 20.37 13.47
C VAL A 171 -12.31 19.15 12.74
N ILE A 172 -11.41 18.23 12.38
CA ILE A 172 -11.75 17.03 11.61
C ILE A 172 -12.31 15.97 12.54
N SER A 173 -11.53 15.47 13.51
CA SER A 173 -12.02 14.45 14.44
C SER A 173 -12.85 15.06 15.56
N ASP A 174 -14.06 14.56 15.73
CA ASP A 174 -14.90 14.86 16.90
C ASP A 174 -14.40 14.10 18.13
N GLN A 175 -13.79 12.92 17.89
CA GLN A 175 -13.15 12.10 18.89
C GLN A 175 -11.84 11.56 18.29
N PHE A 176 -10.77 11.63 19.05
CA PHE A 176 -9.50 10.99 18.71
C PHE A 176 -9.22 9.89 19.73
N VAL A 177 -9.20 8.64 19.25
CA VAL A 177 -8.95 7.44 20.06
C VAL A 177 -7.50 7.04 19.85
N GLN A 178 -6.70 7.22 20.89
CA GLN A 178 -5.27 6.90 20.85
C GLN A 178 -5.06 5.44 21.28
N ILE A 179 -5.09 4.54 20.32
CA ILE A 179 -4.99 3.09 20.53
C ILE A 179 -3.53 2.64 20.61
N ARG A 180 -3.26 1.57 21.36
CA ARG A 180 -2.00 0.84 21.31
C ARG A 180 -1.91 0.07 19.99
N SER A 181 -0.73 0.03 19.37
CA SER A 181 -0.50 -0.70 18.12
C SER A 181 -0.81 -2.19 18.27
N GLY A 182 -1.47 -2.79 17.28
CA GLY A 182 -1.91 -4.19 17.33
C GLY A 182 -3.22 -4.43 18.10
N GLY A 183 -3.80 -3.39 18.72
CA GLY A 183 -5.07 -3.51 19.44
C GLY A 183 -6.33 -3.31 18.59
N ASP A 184 -6.16 -3.06 17.29
CA ASP A 184 -7.28 -2.70 16.39
C ASP A 184 -8.32 -3.81 16.29
N GLN A 185 -7.92 -5.07 16.17
CA GLN A 185 -8.82 -6.22 16.09
C GLN A 185 -9.66 -6.36 17.38
N HIS A 186 -9.02 -6.22 18.56
CA HIS A 186 -9.70 -6.23 19.86
C HIS A 186 -10.72 -5.11 19.97
N LEU A 187 -10.36 -3.88 19.58
CA LEU A 187 -11.27 -2.74 19.60
C LEU A 187 -12.50 -2.97 18.73
N LEU A 188 -12.31 -3.43 17.50
CA LEU A 188 -13.40 -3.67 16.55
C LEU A 188 -14.37 -4.75 17.08
N ARG A 189 -13.83 -5.87 17.56
CA ARG A 189 -14.66 -6.92 18.16
C ARG A 189 -15.36 -6.46 19.44
N ALA A 190 -14.70 -5.65 20.28
CA ALA A 190 -15.31 -5.07 21.48
C ALA A 190 -16.48 -4.13 21.13
N ILE A 191 -16.38 -3.36 20.04
CA ILE A 191 -17.51 -2.57 19.53
C ILE A 191 -18.63 -3.51 19.08
N GLY A 192 -18.31 -4.59 18.36
CA GLY A 192 -19.28 -5.61 17.94
C GLY A 192 -20.01 -6.26 19.14
N LYS A 193 -19.27 -6.59 20.20
CA LYS A 193 -19.86 -7.09 21.47
C LYS A 193 -20.87 -6.11 22.04
N ARG A 194 -20.55 -4.80 22.12
CA ARG A 194 -21.47 -3.77 22.63
C ARG A 194 -22.69 -3.59 21.72
N VAL A 195 -22.55 -3.70 20.42
CA VAL A 195 -23.68 -3.70 19.47
C VAL A 195 -24.63 -4.86 19.74
N LEU A 196 -24.09 -6.08 19.91
CA LEU A 196 -24.87 -7.27 20.23
C LEU A 196 -25.57 -7.16 21.57
N MET A 197 -24.91 -6.66 22.62
CA MET A 197 -25.51 -6.42 23.94
C MET A 197 -26.61 -5.36 23.89
N ALA A 198 -26.44 -4.30 23.12
CA ALA A 198 -27.44 -3.27 22.92
C ALA A 198 -28.68 -3.81 22.18
N GLU A 199 -28.48 -4.69 21.21
CA GLU A 199 -29.55 -5.38 20.50
C GLU A 199 -30.32 -6.34 21.44
N GLU A 200 -29.63 -7.07 22.33
CA GLU A 200 -30.25 -7.92 23.35
C GLU A 200 -31.09 -7.11 24.34
N ALA A 201 -30.64 -5.91 24.70
CA ALA A 201 -31.39 -5.00 25.59
C ALA A 201 -32.58 -4.33 24.91
N ALA A 202 -32.53 -4.13 23.59
CA ALA A 202 -33.62 -3.50 22.82
C ALA A 202 -33.75 -4.18 21.44
N PRO A 203 -34.35 -5.37 21.38
CA PRO A 203 -34.37 -6.19 20.15
C PRO A 203 -35.00 -5.47 18.96
N GLY A 204 -34.37 -5.63 17.79
CA GLY A 204 -34.81 -5.06 16.53
C GLY A 204 -34.51 -3.56 16.36
N THR A 205 -33.67 -2.96 17.23
CA THR A 205 -33.36 -1.53 17.16
C THR A 205 -31.96 -1.16 16.72
N VAL A 206 -31.02 -2.08 16.81
CA VAL A 206 -29.58 -1.81 16.53
C VAL A 206 -29.09 -2.57 15.34
N ILE A 207 -29.38 -3.87 15.24
CA ILE A 207 -28.89 -4.77 14.20
C ILE A 207 -29.84 -4.79 12.99
N ASP A 208 -29.29 -4.83 11.79
CA ASP A 208 -30.09 -5.02 10.56
C ASP A 208 -30.27 -6.52 10.28
N HIS A 209 -31.26 -7.11 10.98
CA HIS A 209 -31.56 -8.54 10.87
C HIS A 209 -31.97 -8.93 9.44
N GLU A 210 -32.70 -8.07 8.73
CA GLU A 210 -33.12 -8.33 7.36
C GLU A 210 -31.90 -8.47 6.42
N PHE A 211 -30.92 -7.56 6.53
CA PHE A 211 -29.68 -7.64 5.77
C PHE A 211 -28.89 -8.92 6.10
N ILE A 212 -28.81 -9.28 7.39
CA ILE A 212 -28.07 -10.45 7.84
C ILE A 212 -28.71 -11.74 7.28
N GLU A 213 -30.01 -11.88 7.40
CA GLU A 213 -30.73 -13.07 6.93
C GLU A 213 -30.65 -13.23 5.41
N GLN A 214 -30.86 -12.15 4.67
CA GLN A 214 -30.88 -12.19 3.21
C GLN A 214 -29.48 -12.32 2.59
N HIS A 215 -28.49 -11.64 3.16
CA HIS A 215 -27.21 -11.38 2.50
C HIS A 215 -25.99 -11.95 3.22
N CYS A 216 -26.12 -12.45 4.45
CA CYS A 216 -24.97 -12.91 5.22
C CYS A 216 -25.02 -14.40 5.57
N GLU A 217 -23.86 -14.96 5.91
CA GLU A 217 -23.67 -16.26 6.56
C GLU A 217 -22.68 -16.13 7.73
N GLY A 218 -22.71 -17.06 8.68
CA GLY A 218 -21.78 -17.14 9.80
C GLY A 218 -22.09 -16.20 10.98
N PHE A 219 -23.26 -15.54 11.02
CA PHE A 219 -23.61 -14.57 12.05
C PHE A 219 -23.63 -15.16 13.45
N GLU A 220 -24.25 -16.33 13.67
CA GLU A 220 -24.36 -16.92 15.01
C GLU A 220 -22.99 -17.28 15.61
N ALA A 221 -22.10 -17.84 14.80
CA ALA A 221 -20.74 -18.13 15.22
C ALA A 221 -19.96 -16.85 15.59
N TYR A 222 -20.13 -15.78 14.80
CA TYR A 222 -19.55 -14.47 15.14
C TYR A 222 -20.14 -13.91 16.44
N ARG A 223 -21.46 -13.98 16.61
CA ARG A 223 -22.15 -13.52 17.82
C ARG A 223 -21.60 -14.20 19.07
N GLU A 224 -21.48 -15.52 19.04
CA GLU A 224 -20.88 -16.30 20.13
C GLU A 224 -19.46 -15.86 20.44
N ALA A 225 -18.59 -15.77 19.41
CA ALA A 225 -17.20 -15.36 19.57
C ALA A 225 -17.06 -13.92 20.08
N ALA A 226 -17.92 -13.00 19.62
CA ALA A 226 -17.86 -11.61 20.05
C ALA A 226 -18.32 -11.44 21.51
N LEU A 227 -19.39 -12.13 21.92
CA LEU A 227 -19.88 -12.09 23.30
C LEU A 227 -18.91 -12.75 24.29
N ALA A 228 -18.15 -13.75 23.86
CA ALA A 228 -17.14 -14.43 24.67
C ALA A 228 -15.85 -13.63 24.90
N LEU A 229 -15.66 -12.50 24.16
CA LEU A 229 -14.44 -11.68 24.28
C LEU A 229 -14.27 -11.13 25.71
N ASP A 230 -13.10 -11.33 26.31
CA ASP A 230 -12.78 -10.80 27.63
C ASP A 230 -12.47 -9.29 27.58
N ASP A 231 -13.16 -8.50 28.40
CA ASP A 231 -12.98 -7.05 28.43
C ASP A 231 -11.61 -6.65 29.03
N GLY A 232 -11.04 -7.45 29.93
CA GLY A 232 -9.69 -7.23 30.49
C GLY A 232 -8.62 -7.37 29.40
N GLU A 233 -8.72 -8.38 28.55
CA GLU A 233 -7.85 -8.55 27.38
C GLU A 233 -7.99 -7.36 26.40
N VAL A 234 -9.21 -6.87 26.16
CA VAL A 234 -9.45 -5.68 25.33
C VAL A 234 -8.73 -4.46 25.90
N LEU A 235 -8.86 -4.19 27.19
CA LEU A 235 -8.20 -3.05 27.84
C LEU A 235 -6.66 -3.16 27.76
N ALA A 236 -6.12 -4.36 27.98
CA ALA A 236 -4.68 -4.62 27.89
C ALA A 236 -4.14 -4.46 26.45
N ALA A 237 -4.84 -5.00 25.47
CA ALA A 237 -4.44 -4.95 24.06
C ALA A 237 -4.53 -3.53 23.48
N THR A 238 -5.61 -2.81 23.76
CA THR A 238 -5.87 -1.48 23.19
C THR A 238 -5.21 -0.34 23.98
N GLY A 239 -4.97 -0.55 25.26
CA GLY A 239 -4.53 0.50 26.20
C GLY A 239 -5.58 1.59 26.40
N LEU A 240 -6.85 1.32 26.07
CA LEU A 240 -7.98 2.22 26.27
C LEU A 240 -8.69 1.90 27.60
N SER A 241 -9.40 2.87 28.14
CA SER A 241 -10.32 2.64 29.24
C SER A 241 -11.67 2.06 28.73
N ALA A 242 -12.39 1.39 29.58
CA ALA A 242 -13.74 0.90 29.27
C ALA A 242 -14.66 2.05 28.77
N GLY A 243 -14.58 3.23 29.42
CA GLY A 243 -15.36 4.39 29.02
C GLY A 243 -15.07 4.92 27.63
N GLU A 244 -13.81 4.89 27.18
CA GLU A 244 -13.42 5.28 25.80
C GLU A 244 -14.00 4.29 24.77
N ILE A 245 -13.98 3.00 25.09
CA ILE A 245 -14.54 1.95 24.22
C ILE A 245 -16.06 2.08 24.16
N ASP A 246 -16.71 2.28 25.30
CA ASP A 246 -18.16 2.42 25.38
C ASP A 246 -18.65 3.68 24.65
N GLU A 247 -17.94 4.83 24.78
CA GLU A 247 -18.25 6.05 24.05
C GLU A 247 -18.16 5.83 22.52
N LEU A 248 -17.12 5.11 22.06
CA LEU A 248 -16.96 4.81 20.65
C LEU A 248 -18.06 3.85 20.14
N ALA A 249 -18.36 2.82 20.91
CA ALA A 249 -19.44 1.87 20.61
C ALA A 249 -20.80 2.58 20.55
N ASP A 250 -21.10 3.46 21.49
CA ASP A 250 -22.31 4.28 21.52
C ASP A 250 -22.48 5.14 20.25
N ARG A 251 -21.37 5.75 19.78
CA ARG A 251 -21.37 6.51 18.51
C ARG A 251 -21.71 5.60 17.33
N TYR A 252 -21.13 4.41 17.30
CA TYR A 252 -21.39 3.42 16.25
C TYR A 252 -22.84 2.91 16.30
N ILE A 253 -23.35 2.59 17.48
CA ILE A 253 -24.75 2.12 17.72
C ILE A 253 -25.75 3.17 17.22
N ARG A 254 -25.55 4.45 17.54
CA ARG A 254 -26.43 5.55 17.12
C ARG A 254 -26.31 5.92 15.65
N SER A 255 -25.22 5.57 14.99
CA SER A 255 -25.01 5.88 13.57
C SER A 255 -26.00 5.11 12.69
N LYS A 256 -26.53 5.79 11.67
CA LYS A 256 -27.41 5.19 10.66
C LYS A 256 -26.63 4.83 9.38
N ALA A 257 -25.52 5.52 9.09
CA ALA A 257 -24.73 5.32 7.90
C ALA A 257 -23.24 5.52 8.25
N THR A 258 -22.52 4.42 8.44
CA THR A 258 -21.10 4.46 8.82
C THR A 258 -20.19 4.09 7.66
N ILE A 259 -19.16 4.91 7.41
CA ILE A 259 -18.01 4.56 6.60
C ILE A 259 -16.86 4.24 7.54
N ILE A 260 -16.23 3.07 7.37
CA ILE A 260 -14.95 2.74 8.00
C ILE A 260 -13.87 2.81 6.94
N THR A 261 -12.87 3.65 7.15
CA THR A 261 -11.76 3.86 6.24
C THR A 261 -10.43 3.61 6.93
N TRP A 262 -9.51 2.94 6.23
CA TRP A 262 -8.20 2.55 6.79
C TRP A 262 -7.08 2.63 5.76
N ALA A 263 -5.85 2.61 6.28
CA ALA A 263 -4.64 2.50 5.46
C ALA A 263 -3.61 1.58 6.13
N LEU A 264 -2.32 1.84 5.88
CA LEU A 264 -1.20 0.97 6.27
C LEU A 264 -1.07 0.73 7.78
N GLY A 265 -1.66 1.57 8.61
CA GLY A 265 -1.69 1.35 10.06
C GLY A 265 -2.34 0.01 10.44
N LEU A 266 -3.31 -0.46 9.65
CA LEU A 266 -3.98 -1.74 9.85
C LEU A 266 -3.39 -2.86 8.98
N THR A 267 -3.07 -2.56 7.71
CA THR A 267 -2.69 -3.60 6.75
C THR A 267 -1.26 -4.11 6.92
N GLN A 268 -0.44 -3.45 7.72
CA GLN A 268 0.96 -3.81 7.98
C GLN A 268 1.17 -4.30 9.43
N GLN A 269 0.22 -5.08 9.94
CA GLN A 269 0.27 -5.76 11.25
C GLN A 269 0.26 -7.28 11.05
N LYS A 270 0.66 -8.05 12.05
CA LYS A 270 0.68 -9.53 12.00
C LYS A 270 -0.71 -10.17 11.89
N SER A 271 -1.76 -9.47 12.37
CA SER A 271 -3.17 -9.86 12.29
C SER A 271 -3.98 -8.97 11.36
N ALA A 272 -3.35 -8.51 10.27
CA ALA A 272 -3.95 -7.52 9.38
C ALA A 272 -5.23 -8.05 8.70
N VAL A 273 -5.19 -9.27 8.16
CA VAL A 273 -6.37 -9.87 7.50
C VAL A 273 -7.53 -10.03 8.48
N GLU A 274 -7.25 -10.52 9.68
CA GLU A 274 -8.26 -10.67 10.74
C GLU A 274 -8.85 -9.32 11.16
N THR A 275 -8.02 -8.28 11.28
CA THR A 275 -8.49 -6.91 11.57
C THR A 275 -9.42 -6.39 10.47
N ILE A 276 -9.11 -6.65 9.20
CA ILE A 276 -9.99 -6.26 8.08
C ILE A 276 -11.31 -7.03 8.11
N THR A 277 -11.29 -8.32 8.43
CA THR A 277 -12.54 -9.09 8.56
C THR A 277 -13.42 -8.60 9.74
N GLU A 278 -12.81 -8.10 10.84
CA GLU A 278 -13.57 -7.45 11.91
C GLU A 278 -14.23 -6.13 11.48
N ILE A 279 -13.57 -5.34 10.63
CA ILE A 279 -14.21 -4.17 10.01
C ILE A 279 -15.46 -4.60 9.23
N MET A 280 -15.34 -5.68 8.45
CA MET A 280 -16.47 -6.17 7.66
C MET A 280 -17.60 -6.70 8.56
N ASN A 281 -17.27 -7.44 9.62
CA ASN A 281 -18.23 -7.90 10.62
C ASN A 281 -19.06 -6.73 11.20
N LEU A 282 -18.40 -5.66 11.63
CA LEU A 282 -19.08 -4.47 12.13
C LEU A 282 -20.04 -3.87 11.10
N LEU A 283 -19.57 -3.71 9.85
CA LEU A 283 -20.41 -3.16 8.79
C LEU A 283 -21.61 -4.04 8.49
N PHE A 284 -21.47 -5.37 8.57
CA PHE A 284 -22.58 -6.32 8.35
C PHE A 284 -23.63 -6.24 9.44
N LEU A 285 -23.25 -6.09 10.72
CA LEU A 285 -24.21 -5.97 11.82
C LEU A 285 -25.28 -4.91 11.58
N LYS A 286 -24.93 -3.83 10.90
CA LYS A 286 -25.85 -2.70 10.64
C LYS A 286 -26.24 -2.55 9.17
N GLY A 287 -26.01 -3.57 8.34
CA GLY A 287 -26.29 -3.52 6.91
C GLY A 287 -25.58 -2.37 6.18
N ASN A 288 -24.41 -1.98 6.67
CA ASN A 288 -23.62 -0.85 6.15
C ASN A 288 -22.83 -1.19 4.86
N ILE A 289 -23.41 -2.00 3.97
CA ILE A 289 -22.89 -2.32 2.65
C ILE A 289 -24.00 -2.14 1.62
N GLY A 290 -23.67 -1.56 0.47
CA GLY A 290 -24.61 -1.38 -0.65
C GLY A 290 -25.73 -0.39 -0.37
N ARG A 291 -25.44 0.66 0.39
CA ARG A 291 -26.36 1.79 0.62
C ARG A 291 -25.60 3.12 0.71
N PRO A 292 -26.24 4.24 0.39
CA PRO A 292 -25.59 5.55 0.38
C PRO A 292 -25.00 5.92 1.75
N GLY A 293 -23.77 6.41 1.75
CA GLY A 293 -23.11 6.90 2.96
C GLY A 293 -22.57 5.83 3.89
N ALA A 294 -22.59 4.55 3.51
CA ALA A 294 -22.19 3.45 4.37
C ALA A 294 -21.32 2.42 3.63
N GLY A 295 -20.25 1.98 4.25
CA GLY A 295 -19.40 0.92 3.70
C GLY A 295 -17.95 0.94 4.13
N ALA A 296 -17.17 0.09 3.46
CA ALA A 296 -15.75 -0.10 3.62
C ALA A 296 -14.98 0.78 2.61
N SER A 297 -13.97 1.50 3.09
CA SER A 297 -13.15 2.36 2.24
C SER A 297 -11.66 2.22 2.53
N PRO A 298 -10.98 1.18 2.01
CA PRO A 298 -9.53 1.12 2.04
C PRO A 298 -8.93 2.24 1.20
N ILE A 299 -8.00 3.01 1.77
CA ILE A 299 -7.35 4.13 1.08
C ILE A 299 -5.94 3.75 0.69
N ARG A 300 -5.72 3.57 -0.61
CA ARG A 300 -4.44 3.21 -1.18
C ARG A 300 -3.56 4.43 -1.44
N GLY A 301 -2.24 4.29 -1.21
CA GLY A 301 -1.31 5.41 -1.26
C GLY A 301 -0.80 5.75 -2.67
N HIS A 302 -0.50 4.76 -3.47
CA HIS A 302 -0.03 4.97 -4.84
C HIS A 302 -1.18 5.29 -5.80
N SER A 303 -0.86 6.05 -6.86
CA SER A 303 -1.87 6.60 -7.78
C SER A 303 -2.64 5.55 -8.56
N ASN A 304 -2.07 4.37 -8.79
CA ASN A 304 -2.68 3.28 -9.56
C ASN A 304 -2.47 1.88 -8.96
N VAL A 305 -2.11 1.77 -7.70
CA VAL A 305 -1.86 0.46 -7.07
C VAL A 305 -3.09 -0.48 -7.08
N GLN A 306 -4.29 0.07 -7.20
CA GLN A 306 -5.50 -0.72 -7.41
C GLN A 306 -5.64 -1.13 -8.87
N GLY A 307 -5.34 -0.21 -9.79
CA GLY A 307 -5.36 -0.46 -11.23
C GLY A 307 -4.32 -1.50 -11.66
N ASP A 308 -3.11 -1.48 -11.11
CA ASP A 308 -2.09 -2.50 -11.40
C ASP A 308 -2.67 -3.92 -11.21
N ARG A 309 -3.31 -4.15 -10.05
CA ARG A 309 -3.97 -5.42 -9.73
C ARG A 309 -5.13 -5.73 -10.67
N THR A 310 -5.93 -4.73 -11.00
CA THR A 310 -7.04 -4.86 -11.95
C THR A 310 -6.54 -5.22 -13.34
N MET A 311 -5.38 -4.70 -13.74
CA MET A 311 -4.72 -5.00 -15.02
C MET A 311 -3.95 -6.32 -15.02
N GLY A 312 -3.96 -7.07 -13.93
CA GLY A 312 -3.36 -8.40 -13.84
C GLY A 312 -1.93 -8.45 -13.31
N VAL A 313 -1.36 -7.35 -12.81
CA VAL A 313 -0.06 -7.38 -12.12
C VAL A 313 -0.26 -7.99 -10.74
N TRP A 314 -0.18 -9.30 -10.67
CA TRP A 314 -0.29 -10.09 -9.46
C TRP A 314 0.27 -11.49 -9.70
N GLU A 315 1.02 -11.99 -8.75
CA GLU A 315 1.70 -13.29 -8.83
C GLU A 315 0.75 -14.50 -8.78
N GLN A 316 -0.53 -14.30 -8.41
CA GLN A 316 -1.51 -15.38 -8.24
C GLN A 316 -2.88 -15.02 -8.84
N MET A 317 -2.87 -14.57 -10.10
CA MET A 317 -4.12 -14.29 -10.83
C MET A 317 -4.98 -15.55 -10.96
N GLY A 318 -6.30 -15.35 -10.86
CA GLY A 318 -7.27 -16.44 -11.02
C GLY A 318 -7.38 -16.93 -12.46
N ASP A 319 -7.82 -18.20 -12.62
CA ASP A 319 -7.96 -18.87 -13.92
C ASP A 319 -8.80 -18.07 -14.91
N TRP A 320 -9.86 -17.40 -14.46
CA TRP A 320 -10.72 -16.59 -15.31
C TRP A 320 -9.94 -15.50 -16.10
N PHE A 321 -8.93 -14.90 -15.47
CA PHE A 321 -8.10 -13.88 -16.11
C PHE A 321 -7.07 -14.53 -17.06
N LEU A 322 -6.44 -15.63 -16.60
CA LEU A 322 -5.47 -16.36 -17.41
C LEU A 322 -6.12 -17.00 -18.65
N ASP A 323 -7.35 -17.49 -18.53
CA ASP A 323 -8.13 -17.97 -19.67
C ASP A 323 -8.46 -16.85 -20.66
N ALA A 324 -8.87 -15.67 -20.15
CA ALA A 324 -9.12 -14.51 -20.98
C ALA A 324 -7.86 -14.03 -21.74
N ILE A 325 -6.69 -14.07 -21.09
CA ILE A 325 -5.38 -13.78 -21.74
C ILE A 325 -5.10 -14.81 -22.85
N ARG A 326 -5.28 -16.13 -22.56
CA ARG A 326 -5.09 -17.17 -23.57
C ARG A 326 -5.99 -16.97 -24.78
N ASP A 327 -7.26 -16.70 -24.53
CA ASP A 327 -8.28 -16.57 -25.57
C ASP A 327 -8.09 -15.31 -26.42
N GLU A 328 -7.65 -14.21 -25.83
CA GLU A 328 -7.38 -12.94 -26.54
C GLU A 328 -6.07 -13.00 -27.35
N PHE A 329 -5.00 -13.55 -26.77
CA PHE A 329 -3.65 -13.43 -27.35
C PHE A 329 -3.09 -14.73 -27.94
N GLY A 330 -3.76 -15.87 -27.75
CA GLY A 330 -3.43 -17.14 -28.39
C GLY A 330 -2.16 -17.82 -27.89
N PHE A 331 -1.75 -17.56 -26.65
CA PHE A 331 -0.68 -18.31 -25.94
C PHE A 331 -1.20 -18.81 -24.60
N GLU A 332 -0.60 -19.87 -24.05
CA GLU A 332 -0.95 -20.42 -22.74
C GLU A 332 -0.11 -19.72 -21.65
N PRO A 333 -0.71 -18.90 -20.76
CA PRO A 333 0.01 -18.28 -19.66
C PRO A 333 0.32 -19.30 -18.56
N PRO A 334 1.41 -19.12 -17.76
CA PRO A 334 1.71 -19.98 -16.63
C PRO A 334 0.58 -19.96 -15.60
N ARG A 335 0.26 -21.12 -14.99
CA ARG A 335 -0.85 -21.29 -14.03
C ARG A 335 -0.39 -21.29 -12.58
N GLU A 336 0.84 -21.74 -12.33
CA GLU A 336 1.38 -21.78 -10.98
C GLU A 336 1.64 -20.35 -10.45
N PRO A 337 1.33 -20.09 -9.17
CA PRO A 337 1.64 -18.81 -8.54
C PRO A 337 3.13 -18.48 -8.57
N GLY A 338 3.46 -17.23 -8.85
CA GLY A 338 4.82 -16.70 -8.78
C GLY A 338 5.21 -16.22 -7.38
N HIS A 339 6.26 -15.41 -7.32
CA HIS A 339 6.76 -14.81 -6.09
C HIS A 339 6.09 -13.46 -5.79
N ASP A 340 5.63 -13.28 -4.55
CA ASP A 340 5.37 -11.97 -3.96
C ASP A 340 6.68 -11.24 -3.60
N THR A 341 6.62 -10.05 -3.01
CA THR A 341 7.81 -9.27 -2.67
C THR A 341 8.69 -9.90 -1.60
N VAL A 342 8.12 -10.61 -0.62
CA VAL A 342 8.88 -11.28 0.45
C VAL A 342 9.58 -12.51 -0.12
N ARG A 343 8.85 -13.35 -0.84
CA ARG A 343 9.42 -14.53 -1.52
C ARG A 343 10.48 -14.14 -2.55
N THR A 344 10.26 -13.05 -3.28
CA THR A 344 11.26 -12.50 -4.22
C THR A 344 12.56 -12.12 -3.51
N ALA A 345 12.47 -11.41 -2.38
CA ALA A 345 13.66 -11.01 -1.64
C ALA A 345 14.39 -12.22 -1.02
N ASP A 346 13.66 -13.25 -0.58
CA ASP A 346 14.26 -14.50 -0.12
C ASP A 346 14.92 -15.29 -1.25
N ALA A 347 14.29 -15.34 -2.44
CA ALA A 347 14.85 -15.98 -3.63
C ALA A 347 16.13 -15.27 -4.11
N MET A 348 16.16 -13.93 -4.07
CA MET A 348 17.38 -13.15 -4.35
C MET A 348 18.51 -13.50 -3.37
N GLU A 349 18.20 -13.60 -2.08
CA GLU A 349 19.18 -13.97 -1.04
C GLU A 349 19.75 -15.37 -1.25
N ARG A 350 18.93 -16.32 -1.74
CA ARG A 350 19.38 -17.67 -2.10
C ARG A 350 20.11 -17.75 -3.46
N GLY A 351 20.15 -16.64 -4.23
CA GLY A 351 20.76 -16.60 -5.57
C GLY A 351 19.93 -17.29 -6.66
N GLU A 352 18.63 -17.42 -6.46
CA GLU A 352 17.69 -18.06 -7.41
C GLU A 352 17.21 -17.08 -8.49
N VAL A 353 17.35 -15.76 -8.27
CA VAL A 353 16.95 -14.72 -9.22
C VAL A 353 18.15 -14.30 -10.07
N ALA A 354 18.14 -14.64 -11.34
CA ALA A 354 19.18 -14.27 -12.30
C ALA A 354 18.90 -12.94 -13.03
N PHE A 355 17.61 -12.55 -13.10
CA PHE A 355 17.18 -11.32 -13.73
C PHE A 355 16.08 -10.62 -12.91
N PHE A 356 16.21 -9.32 -12.71
CA PHE A 356 15.20 -8.52 -12.04
C PHE A 356 14.92 -7.24 -12.83
N MET A 357 13.68 -7.04 -13.24
CA MET A 357 13.24 -5.80 -13.89
C MET A 357 12.22 -5.08 -13.01
N SER A 358 12.43 -3.79 -12.79
CA SER A 358 11.52 -2.96 -12.02
C SER A 358 10.90 -1.87 -12.90
N MET A 359 9.59 -1.91 -13.06
CA MET A 359 8.83 -0.85 -13.71
C MET A 359 8.46 0.18 -12.64
N ALA A 360 9.25 1.24 -12.56
CA ALA A 360 9.26 2.22 -11.46
C ALA A 360 9.59 1.60 -10.08
N GLY A 361 9.52 2.39 -9.01
CA GLY A 361 9.73 1.93 -7.64
C GLY A 361 11.17 2.01 -7.16
N ASN A 362 11.37 1.49 -5.95
CA ASN A 362 12.65 1.46 -5.24
C ASN A 362 12.62 0.26 -4.29
N PHE A 363 12.77 -0.94 -4.89
CA PHE A 363 12.54 -2.22 -4.23
C PHE A 363 13.33 -2.37 -2.93
N VAL A 364 14.67 -2.20 -2.99
CA VAL A 364 15.54 -2.43 -1.81
C VAL A 364 15.25 -1.50 -0.63
N ALA A 365 14.75 -0.30 -0.88
CA ALA A 365 14.39 0.63 0.19
C ALA A 365 12.95 0.41 0.69
N ALA A 366 12.11 -0.29 -0.07
CA ALA A 366 10.72 -0.53 0.30
C ALA A 366 10.53 -1.83 1.09
N VAL A 367 11.32 -2.86 0.80
CA VAL A 367 11.24 -4.18 1.44
C VAL A 367 11.78 -4.14 2.87
N SER A 368 11.27 -5.01 3.73
CA SER A 368 11.74 -5.20 5.11
C SER A 368 13.13 -5.84 5.17
N ASP A 369 13.83 -5.68 6.30
CA ASP A 369 15.17 -6.22 6.53
C ASP A 369 16.17 -5.70 5.48
N SER A 370 16.40 -4.39 5.51
CA SER A 370 17.08 -3.65 4.44
C SER A 370 18.47 -4.20 4.12
N THR A 371 19.28 -4.56 5.12
CA THR A 371 20.62 -5.11 4.92
C THR A 371 20.58 -6.42 4.13
N ARG A 372 19.66 -7.33 4.48
CA ARG A 372 19.49 -8.60 3.74
C ARG A 372 18.92 -8.37 2.34
N ALA A 373 17.99 -7.43 2.19
CA ALA A 373 17.43 -7.08 0.89
C ALA A 373 18.49 -6.51 -0.07
N GLU A 374 19.40 -5.68 0.45
CA GLU A 374 20.53 -5.15 -0.31
C GLU A 374 21.50 -6.25 -0.72
N ALA A 375 21.90 -7.11 0.20
CA ALA A 375 22.79 -8.25 -0.07
C ALA A 375 22.16 -9.23 -1.08
N GLY A 376 20.85 -9.46 -1.03
CA GLY A 376 20.13 -10.27 -2.01
C GLY A 376 20.12 -9.64 -3.39
N MET A 377 19.86 -8.34 -3.49
CA MET A 377 19.86 -7.62 -4.78
C MET A 377 21.24 -7.64 -5.46
N GLU A 378 22.32 -7.55 -4.69
CA GLU A 378 23.70 -7.60 -5.23
C GLU A 378 24.08 -8.96 -5.82
N ARG A 379 23.33 -10.04 -5.49
CA ARG A 379 23.52 -11.38 -6.07
C ARG A 379 22.78 -11.60 -7.37
N VAL A 380 21.87 -10.71 -7.74
CA VAL A 380 21.13 -10.81 -9.01
C VAL A 380 22.08 -10.63 -10.18
N GLY A 381 22.02 -11.50 -11.19
CA GLY A 381 22.91 -11.42 -12.35
C GLY A 381 22.74 -10.12 -13.14
N MET A 382 21.50 -9.72 -13.45
CA MET A 382 21.21 -8.45 -14.11
C MET A 382 19.98 -7.76 -13.49
N THR A 383 20.11 -6.47 -13.19
CA THR A 383 19.00 -5.62 -12.77
C THR A 383 18.66 -4.56 -13.81
N VAL A 384 17.38 -4.35 -14.08
CA VAL A 384 16.88 -3.34 -15.02
C VAL A 384 15.89 -2.45 -14.31
N HIS A 385 16.11 -1.15 -14.32
CA HIS A 385 15.27 -0.17 -13.65
C HIS A 385 14.69 0.85 -14.63
N VAL A 386 13.40 0.75 -14.90
CA VAL A 386 12.66 1.77 -15.66
C VAL A 386 12.32 2.90 -14.69
N SER A 387 12.90 4.08 -14.86
CA SER A 387 12.83 5.12 -13.83
C SER A 387 12.99 6.53 -14.40
N THR A 388 12.45 7.51 -13.69
CA THR A 388 12.61 8.93 -14.04
C THR A 388 13.70 9.64 -13.23
N LYS A 389 14.04 9.12 -12.05
CA LYS A 389 15.03 9.71 -11.13
C LYS A 389 15.82 8.62 -10.42
N LEU A 390 17.01 8.96 -9.96
CA LEU A 390 17.82 8.05 -9.17
C LEU A 390 17.21 7.74 -7.81
N ASN A 391 17.37 6.51 -7.36
CA ASN A 391 17.03 6.02 -6.04
C ASN A 391 18.03 4.94 -5.58
N ARG A 392 17.81 4.34 -4.42
CA ARG A 392 18.74 3.37 -3.82
C ARG A 392 18.93 2.10 -4.66
N SER A 393 17.87 1.60 -5.30
CA SER A 393 17.96 0.41 -6.15
C SER A 393 18.91 0.58 -7.36
N HIS A 394 19.22 1.81 -7.76
CA HIS A 394 20.19 2.10 -8.80
C HIS A 394 21.65 2.05 -8.31
N VAL A 395 21.84 2.08 -6.99
CA VAL A 395 23.17 2.03 -6.35
C VAL A 395 23.44 0.64 -5.78
N THR A 396 22.43 0.05 -5.15
CA THR A 396 22.43 -1.33 -4.69
C THR A 396 21.72 -2.17 -5.73
N CYS A 397 22.44 -2.78 -6.63
CA CYS A 397 21.92 -3.45 -7.83
C CYS A 397 22.75 -4.71 -8.14
N GLY A 398 22.28 -5.53 -9.07
CA GLY A 398 22.92 -6.79 -9.45
C GLY A 398 24.32 -6.67 -10.01
N GLU A 399 24.90 -7.79 -10.44
CA GLU A 399 26.25 -7.82 -11.03
C GLU A 399 26.36 -6.90 -12.25
N GLU A 400 25.33 -6.89 -13.09
CA GLU A 400 25.11 -5.95 -14.19
C GLU A 400 23.86 -5.13 -13.92
N SER A 401 23.81 -3.88 -14.36
CA SER A 401 22.64 -3.04 -14.12
C SER A 401 22.38 -2.07 -15.26
N LEU A 402 21.10 -1.93 -15.65
CA LEU A 402 20.62 -0.93 -16.58
C LEU A 402 19.63 0.02 -15.90
N ILE A 403 19.70 1.29 -16.27
CA ILE A 403 18.67 2.28 -15.91
C ILE A 403 18.10 2.82 -17.22
N LEU A 404 16.81 2.63 -17.42
CA LEU A 404 16.08 3.04 -18.62
C LEU A 404 15.22 4.26 -18.29
N PRO A 405 15.51 5.44 -18.82
CA PRO A 405 14.74 6.64 -18.56
C PRO A 405 13.46 6.66 -19.36
N VAL A 406 12.36 7.09 -18.72
CA VAL A 406 11.06 7.18 -19.39
C VAL A 406 10.42 8.55 -19.21
N LEU A 407 9.42 8.82 -20.03
CA LEU A 407 8.57 10.00 -19.92
C LEU A 407 7.94 10.08 -18.52
N GLY A 408 7.88 11.26 -17.98
CA GLY A 408 7.09 11.54 -16.78
C GLY A 408 5.61 11.70 -17.15
N ARG A 409 4.70 11.39 -16.23
CA ARG A 409 3.25 11.44 -16.45
C ARG A 409 2.71 12.79 -16.98
N ALA A 410 3.41 13.88 -16.70
CA ALA A 410 3.04 15.22 -17.17
C ALA A 410 3.59 15.55 -18.55
N GLU A 411 4.51 14.74 -19.08
CA GLU A 411 5.13 14.94 -20.40
C GLU A 411 4.28 14.31 -21.49
N ARG A 412 4.27 14.94 -22.65
CA ARG A 412 3.53 14.43 -23.82
C ARG A 412 4.16 13.14 -24.30
N ASP A 413 3.32 12.16 -24.58
CA ASP A 413 3.67 10.90 -25.22
C ASP A 413 3.04 10.93 -26.62
N GLU A 414 3.87 11.10 -27.64
CA GLU A 414 3.46 11.19 -29.04
C GLU A 414 3.84 9.89 -29.75
N GLN A 415 2.85 9.17 -30.26
CA GLN A 415 3.02 7.93 -31.00
C GLN A 415 2.43 8.09 -32.42
N ALA A 416 2.44 7.04 -33.23
CA ALA A 416 1.96 7.10 -34.61
C ALA A 416 0.51 7.58 -34.74
N SER A 417 -0.38 7.21 -33.81
CA SER A 417 -1.77 7.66 -33.75
C SER A 417 -1.94 9.07 -33.16
N GLY A 418 -0.85 9.71 -32.71
CA GLY A 418 -0.85 11.03 -32.08
C GLY A 418 -0.58 10.98 -30.58
N SER A 419 -1.05 12.01 -29.87
CA SER A 419 -0.79 12.21 -28.45
C SER A 419 -1.59 11.25 -27.59
N GLN A 420 -0.91 10.40 -26.83
CA GLN A 420 -1.50 9.30 -26.09
C GLN A 420 -2.15 9.70 -24.76
N VAL A 421 -3.11 8.91 -24.34
CA VAL A 421 -3.80 9.00 -23.04
C VAL A 421 -3.54 7.72 -22.26
N VAL A 422 -3.27 7.84 -20.97
CA VAL A 422 -3.15 6.72 -20.05
C VAL A 422 -4.15 6.86 -18.90
N THR A 423 -4.51 5.76 -18.27
CA THR A 423 -5.57 5.73 -17.26
C THR A 423 -5.08 5.19 -15.91
N ALA A 424 -5.79 5.55 -14.85
CA ALA A 424 -5.57 5.04 -13.50
C ALA A 424 -6.88 4.72 -12.80
N GLU A 425 -6.87 3.71 -11.94
CA GLU A 425 -7.97 3.36 -11.03
C GLU A 425 -7.67 3.86 -9.61
N ASP A 426 -8.57 4.67 -9.05
CA ASP A 426 -8.44 5.16 -7.68
C ASP A 426 -9.04 4.19 -6.64
N SER A 427 -8.91 4.53 -5.35
CA SER A 427 -9.38 3.70 -4.23
C SER A 427 -10.90 3.48 -4.19
N VAL A 428 -11.69 4.26 -4.92
CA VAL A 428 -13.15 4.11 -5.02
C VAL A 428 -13.60 3.58 -6.38
N CYS A 429 -12.70 2.86 -7.07
CA CYS A 429 -12.96 2.22 -8.37
C CYS A 429 -13.25 3.20 -9.52
N ARG A 430 -12.81 4.44 -9.43
CA ARG A 430 -12.97 5.42 -10.51
C ARG A 430 -11.78 5.33 -11.45
N ILE A 431 -12.07 5.16 -12.73
CA ILE A 431 -11.09 5.26 -13.82
C ILE A 431 -11.00 6.72 -14.25
N THR A 432 -9.78 7.24 -14.32
CA THR A 432 -9.51 8.62 -14.70
C THR A 432 -8.42 8.66 -15.77
N ALA A 433 -8.70 9.36 -16.85
CA ALA A 433 -7.75 9.61 -17.93
C ALA A 433 -6.70 10.66 -17.53
N SER A 434 -5.49 10.49 -18.04
CA SER A 434 -4.39 11.43 -17.89
C SER A 434 -3.67 11.60 -19.23
N LYS A 435 -3.49 12.86 -19.64
CA LYS A 435 -2.72 13.22 -20.82
C LYS A 435 -1.65 14.23 -20.43
N GLY A 436 -0.40 13.95 -20.76
CA GLY A 436 0.70 14.88 -20.53
C GLY A 436 0.56 16.11 -21.44
N ASN A 437 0.96 17.28 -20.94
CA ASN A 437 0.87 18.55 -21.66
C ASN A 437 2.19 19.34 -21.64
N LEU A 438 3.22 18.80 -21.01
CA LEU A 438 4.57 19.37 -21.00
C LEU A 438 5.42 18.70 -22.07
N ASP A 439 6.37 19.43 -22.62
CA ASP A 439 7.37 18.85 -23.50
C ASP A 439 8.28 17.90 -22.68
N PRO A 440 8.73 16.78 -23.28
CA PRO A 440 9.74 15.92 -22.64
C PRO A 440 10.99 16.73 -22.23
N VAL A 441 11.55 16.44 -21.06
CA VAL A 441 12.74 17.16 -20.55
C VAL A 441 14.00 16.89 -21.37
N ALA A 442 14.02 15.85 -22.19
CA ALA A 442 15.11 15.51 -23.09
C ALA A 442 14.55 14.78 -24.33
N GLU A 443 15.26 14.95 -25.46
CA GLU A 443 15.03 14.16 -26.66
C GLU A 443 15.40 12.70 -26.42
N GLY A 444 14.69 11.78 -27.09
CA GLY A 444 14.97 10.33 -26.98
C GLY A 444 14.39 9.62 -25.75
N LEU A 445 13.67 10.32 -24.87
CA LEU A 445 12.84 9.66 -23.86
C LEU A 445 11.66 8.95 -24.54
N ILE A 446 11.40 7.72 -24.10
CA ILE A 446 10.28 6.91 -24.58
C ILE A 446 9.31 6.60 -23.42
N SER A 447 8.11 6.14 -23.75
CA SER A 447 7.10 5.79 -22.74
C SER A 447 7.36 4.42 -22.12
N ASP A 448 6.70 4.16 -20.97
CA ASP A 448 6.65 2.83 -20.34
C ASP A 448 6.11 1.78 -21.32
N VAL A 449 5.08 2.14 -22.11
CA VAL A 449 4.50 1.28 -23.16
C VAL A 449 5.53 0.96 -24.25
N SER A 450 6.27 1.95 -24.72
CA SER A 450 7.33 1.74 -25.73
C SER A 450 8.43 0.83 -25.19
N VAL A 451 8.84 0.98 -23.91
CA VAL A 451 9.83 0.09 -23.30
C VAL A 451 9.38 -1.36 -23.34
N VAL A 452 8.15 -1.63 -22.88
CA VAL A 452 7.61 -3.00 -22.83
C VAL A 452 7.44 -3.58 -24.24
N SER A 453 6.82 -2.82 -25.16
CA SER A 453 6.52 -3.27 -26.53
C SER A 453 7.77 -3.58 -27.34
N ARG A 454 8.80 -2.72 -27.24
CA ARG A 454 10.08 -2.93 -27.94
C ARG A 454 10.85 -4.10 -27.35
N LEU A 455 10.86 -4.24 -26.03
CA LEU A 455 11.50 -5.35 -25.35
C LEU A 455 10.83 -6.68 -25.72
N ALA A 456 9.49 -6.76 -25.68
CA ALA A 456 8.73 -7.95 -26.03
C ALA A 456 9.05 -8.43 -27.45
N ARG A 457 9.08 -7.54 -28.44
CA ARG A 457 9.46 -7.88 -29.83
C ARG A 457 10.87 -8.47 -29.95
N LYS A 458 11.81 -8.03 -29.08
CA LYS A 458 13.18 -8.56 -29.09
C LYS A 458 13.30 -9.89 -28.34
N VAL A 459 12.59 -10.04 -27.22
CA VAL A 459 12.65 -11.26 -26.38
C VAL A 459 11.87 -12.41 -26.99
N ILE A 460 10.71 -12.11 -27.58
CA ILE A 460 9.74 -13.09 -28.10
C ILE A 460 9.47 -12.77 -29.60
N PRO A 461 10.43 -13.02 -30.50
CA PRO A 461 10.29 -12.63 -31.91
C PRO A 461 9.14 -13.32 -32.64
N ASP A 462 8.73 -14.50 -32.18
CA ASP A 462 7.62 -15.28 -32.74
C ASP A 462 6.28 -15.04 -32.02
N SER A 463 6.19 -13.95 -31.22
CA SER A 463 4.97 -13.56 -30.51
C SER A 463 3.79 -13.36 -31.48
N LYS A 464 2.61 -13.84 -31.07
CA LYS A 464 1.34 -13.58 -31.77
C LYS A 464 0.73 -12.23 -31.38
N VAL A 465 1.20 -11.64 -30.29
CA VAL A 465 0.75 -10.32 -29.83
C VAL A 465 1.32 -9.23 -30.74
N ASP A 466 0.47 -8.35 -31.21
CA ASP A 466 0.90 -7.21 -32.04
C ASP A 466 1.44 -6.07 -31.17
N TRP A 467 2.62 -6.32 -30.59
CA TRP A 467 3.32 -5.36 -29.73
C TRP A 467 3.62 -4.03 -30.42
N ALA A 468 3.79 -4.02 -31.74
CA ALA A 468 4.02 -2.78 -32.50
C ALA A 468 2.76 -1.91 -32.52
N ALA A 469 1.61 -2.53 -32.81
CA ALA A 469 0.34 -1.83 -32.83
C ALA A 469 -0.04 -1.24 -31.45
N PHE A 470 0.33 -1.88 -30.36
CA PHE A 470 0.14 -1.35 -29.00
C PHE A 470 1.02 -0.12 -28.72
N GLU A 471 2.25 -0.10 -29.22
CA GLU A 471 3.12 1.08 -29.12
C GLU A 471 2.59 2.26 -29.95
N GLU A 472 2.09 1.98 -31.15
CA GLU A 472 1.60 3.00 -32.08
C GLU A 472 0.29 3.68 -31.59
N ASP A 473 -0.57 2.93 -30.87
CA ASP A 473 -1.91 3.40 -30.51
C ASP A 473 -2.43 2.72 -29.21
N TYR A 474 -2.54 3.49 -28.14
CA TYR A 474 -2.99 2.97 -26.83
C TYR A 474 -4.49 2.64 -26.77
N ASP A 475 -5.29 3.11 -27.75
CA ASP A 475 -6.67 2.69 -27.85
C ASP A 475 -6.77 1.17 -28.09
N ARG A 476 -5.83 0.59 -28.82
CA ARG A 476 -5.75 -0.86 -29.04
C ARG A 476 -5.46 -1.65 -27.76
N ILE A 477 -4.65 -1.09 -26.86
CA ILE A 477 -4.42 -1.70 -25.54
C ILE A 477 -5.74 -1.71 -24.74
N ARG A 478 -6.47 -0.59 -24.74
CA ARG A 478 -7.77 -0.48 -24.05
C ARG A 478 -8.84 -1.38 -24.66
N ASP A 479 -8.81 -1.61 -25.95
CA ASP A 479 -9.70 -2.58 -26.61
C ASP A 479 -9.42 -4.01 -26.13
N SER A 480 -8.14 -4.39 -25.96
CA SER A 480 -7.78 -5.69 -25.38
C SER A 480 -8.15 -5.76 -23.89
N ILE A 481 -7.92 -4.70 -23.12
CA ILE A 481 -8.39 -4.62 -21.71
C ILE A 481 -9.91 -4.81 -21.65
N SER A 482 -10.68 -4.22 -22.59
CA SER A 482 -12.14 -4.39 -22.64
C SER A 482 -12.59 -5.84 -22.84
N ARG A 483 -11.78 -6.65 -23.52
CA ARG A 483 -12.09 -8.07 -23.76
C ARG A 483 -11.60 -9.00 -22.64
N VAL A 484 -10.55 -8.59 -21.91
CA VAL A 484 -9.91 -9.40 -20.85
C VAL A 484 -10.44 -9.08 -19.46
N VAL A 485 -10.70 -7.81 -19.15
CA VAL A 485 -10.98 -7.34 -17.79
C VAL A 485 -12.46 -6.93 -17.65
N PRO A 486 -13.27 -7.67 -16.87
CA PRO A 486 -14.66 -7.32 -16.64
C PRO A 486 -14.85 -5.90 -16.07
N GLY A 487 -15.86 -5.20 -16.58
CA GLY A 487 -16.19 -3.81 -16.19
C GLY A 487 -15.57 -2.74 -17.08
N PHE A 488 -14.64 -3.14 -17.96
CA PHE A 488 -14.01 -2.25 -18.95
C PHE A 488 -14.61 -2.33 -20.35
N GLU A 489 -15.77 -2.95 -20.51
CA GLU A 489 -16.46 -3.01 -21.80
C GLU A 489 -16.62 -1.58 -22.36
N ASP A 490 -16.38 -1.43 -23.68
CA ASP A 490 -16.40 -0.12 -24.37
C ASP A 490 -15.47 0.94 -23.77
N PHE A 491 -14.29 0.56 -23.30
CA PHE A 491 -13.38 1.41 -22.54
C PHE A 491 -13.09 2.75 -23.24
N ASN A 492 -12.65 2.72 -24.51
CA ASN A 492 -12.34 3.92 -25.28
C ASN A 492 -13.56 4.83 -25.41
N ARG A 493 -14.73 4.27 -25.72
CA ARG A 493 -15.99 5.03 -25.84
C ARG A 493 -16.38 5.71 -24.52
N LYS A 494 -16.25 5.01 -23.40
CA LYS A 494 -16.52 5.59 -22.06
C LYS A 494 -15.58 6.75 -21.75
N LEU A 495 -14.28 6.62 -22.05
CA LEU A 495 -13.32 7.70 -21.85
C LEU A 495 -13.60 8.92 -22.72
N GLU A 496 -13.92 8.71 -23.99
CA GLU A 496 -14.24 9.79 -24.94
C GLU A 496 -15.50 10.57 -24.52
N GLN A 497 -16.56 9.86 -24.09
CA GLN A 497 -17.84 10.46 -23.75
C GLN A 497 -17.88 11.07 -22.35
N GLU A 498 -17.26 10.43 -21.38
CA GLU A 498 -17.41 10.76 -19.97
C GLU A 498 -16.11 11.31 -19.34
N GLY A 499 -14.94 11.07 -19.96
CA GLY A 499 -13.62 11.42 -19.46
C GLY A 499 -13.20 10.63 -18.20
N THR A 500 -14.16 10.08 -17.47
CA THR A 500 -13.99 9.27 -16.26
C THR A 500 -15.25 8.45 -16.00
N PHE A 501 -15.08 7.22 -15.50
CA PHE A 501 -16.22 6.37 -15.12
C PHE A 501 -15.89 5.55 -13.87
N ILE A 502 -16.89 4.94 -13.27
CA ILE A 502 -16.74 4.10 -12.07
C ILE A 502 -16.99 2.65 -12.47
N LEU A 503 -16.05 1.76 -12.11
CA LEU A 503 -16.20 0.34 -12.37
C LEU A 503 -17.40 -0.25 -11.62
N PRO A 504 -18.13 -1.19 -12.22
CA PRO A 504 -19.18 -1.94 -11.54
C PRO A 504 -18.62 -2.65 -10.30
N HIS A 505 -19.43 -2.72 -9.23
CA HIS A 505 -19.02 -3.33 -7.98
C HIS A 505 -20.22 -3.99 -7.30
N GLY A 506 -20.37 -5.32 -7.44
CA GLY A 506 -21.53 -6.06 -6.95
C GLY A 506 -21.95 -5.73 -5.52
N PRO A 507 -21.07 -5.82 -4.50
CA PRO A 507 -21.39 -5.47 -3.13
C PRO A 507 -21.88 -4.03 -2.93
N ARG A 508 -21.32 -3.06 -3.64
CA ARG A 508 -21.72 -1.63 -3.57
C ARG A 508 -23.05 -1.37 -4.29
N ASP A 509 -23.19 -1.89 -5.50
CA ASP A 509 -24.22 -1.44 -6.43
C ASP A 509 -25.53 -2.23 -6.28
N SER A 510 -25.44 -3.51 -5.88
CA SER A 510 -26.60 -4.43 -5.86
C SER A 510 -26.61 -5.42 -4.68
N ARG A 511 -25.68 -5.30 -3.70
CA ARG A 511 -25.50 -6.28 -2.62
C ARG A 511 -25.30 -7.71 -3.11
N THR A 512 -24.66 -7.86 -4.28
CA THR A 512 -24.26 -9.15 -4.83
C THR A 512 -22.83 -9.45 -4.41
N PHE A 513 -22.61 -10.58 -3.79
CA PHE A 513 -21.32 -10.96 -3.21
C PHE A 513 -20.73 -12.12 -4.00
N PRO A 514 -19.62 -11.94 -4.75
CA PRO A 514 -18.96 -13.01 -5.49
C PRO A 514 -18.11 -13.90 -4.57
N THR A 515 -18.71 -14.40 -3.51
CA THR A 515 -18.18 -15.43 -2.63
C THR A 515 -18.71 -16.81 -3.06
N PRO A 516 -18.13 -17.93 -2.61
CA PRO A 516 -18.61 -19.25 -2.96
C PRO A 516 -20.09 -19.53 -2.66
N SER A 517 -20.63 -18.91 -1.60
CA SER A 517 -22.05 -19.02 -1.21
C SER A 517 -22.94 -17.95 -1.83
N GLY A 518 -22.38 -16.95 -2.49
CA GLY A 518 -23.12 -15.77 -2.94
C GLY A 518 -23.50 -14.80 -1.81
N LYS A 519 -23.04 -15.03 -0.57
CA LYS A 519 -23.33 -14.19 0.62
C LYS A 519 -22.08 -13.54 1.20
N ALA A 520 -22.27 -12.43 1.89
CA ALA A 520 -21.25 -11.85 2.76
C ALA A 520 -20.97 -12.78 3.96
N ARG A 521 -19.71 -12.84 4.41
CA ARG A 521 -19.26 -13.84 5.39
C ARG A 521 -18.79 -13.18 6.66
N PHE A 522 -19.42 -13.49 7.78
CA PHE A 522 -18.91 -13.15 9.10
C PHE A 522 -17.71 -14.02 9.46
N ALA A 523 -16.65 -13.40 9.96
CA ALA A 523 -15.44 -14.08 10.39
C ALA A 523 -15.41 -14.29 11.91
N THR A 524 -14.87 -15.44 12.33
CA THR A 524 -14.69 -15.83 13.74
C THR A 524 -13.23 -16.06 14.08
N ALA A 525 -12.33 -15.23 13.53
CA ALA A 525 -10.90 -15.36 13.78
C ALA A 525 -10.58 -15.18 15.28
N GLU A 526 -9.57 -15.90 15.75
CA GLU A 526 -8.98 -15.65 17.07
C GLU A 526 -8.46 -14.21 17.17
N VAL A 527 -8.53 -13.66 18.38
CA VAL A 527 -8.04 -12.31 18.69
C VAL A 527 -6.86 -12.43 19.67
N PRO A 528 -5.66 -12.75 19.18
CA PRO A 528 -4.52 -12.99 20.06
C PRO A 528 -4.01 -11.68 20.68
N VAL A 529 -3.77 -11.69 21.98
CA VAL A 529 -3.09 -10.58 22.66
C VAL A 529 -1.61 -10.58 22.26
N LEU A 530 -1.13 -9.45 21.74
CA LEU A 530 0.28 -9.29 21.45
C LEU A 530 1.06 -9.09 22.78
N GLU A 531 1.76 -10.12 23.21
CA GLU A 531 2.61 -10.04 24.38
C GLU A 531 3.84 -9.16 24.10
N VAL A 532 4.01 -8.13 24.89
CA VAL A 532 5.16 -7.23 24.84
C VAL A 532 5.93 -7.36 26.15
N PRO A 533 7.17 -7.86 26.14
CA PRO A 533 7.97 -8.01 27.37
C PRO A 533 8.18 -6.66 28.08
N ALA A 534 8.40 -6.70 29.39
CA ALA A 534 8.69 -5.51 30.17
C ALA A 534 9.91 -4.74 29.62
N GLY A 535 9.83 -3.42 29.59
CA GLY A 535 10.88 -2.56 29.04
C GLY A 535 11.00 -2.60 27.50
N ARG A 536 9.99 -3.14 26.80
CA ARG A 536 9.91 -3.14 25.33
C ARG A 536 8.77 -2.26 24.87
N LEU A 537 8.92 -1.74 23.63
CA LEU A 537 7.93 -0.91 22.98
C LEU A 537 7.51 -1.52 21.64
N LEU A 538 6.32 -1.17 21.18
CA LEU A 538 5.83 -1.50 19.85
C LEU A 538 6.17 -0.37 18.87
N LEU A 539 7.07 -0.64 17.94
CA LEU A 539 7.47 0.32 16.92
C LEU A 539 6.48 0.36 15.77
N ASN A 540 6.11 1.57 15.38
CA ASN A 540 5.40 1.89 14.15
C ASN A 540 6.32 2.61 13.17
N THR A 541 6.46 2.12 11.96
CA THR A 541 7.11 2.92 10.91
C THR A 541 6.13 3.98 10.41
N VAL A 542 6.58 5.24 10.30
CA VAL A 542 5.75 6.36 9.86
C VAL A 542 6.42 7.14 8.74
N ARG A 543 5.65 7.89 7.96
CA ARG A 543 6.20 8.80 6.95
C ARG A 543 6.32 10.22 7.47
N ALA A 544 7.39 10.91 7.06
CA ALA A 544 7.53 12.34 7.27
C ALA A 544 6.60 13.12 6.32
N HIS A 545 6.44 14.42 6.57
CA HIS A 545 5.55 15.25 5.75
C HIS A 545 6.01 15.34 4.29
N ASP A 546 7.23 15.75 4.03
CA ASP A 546 7.74 15.92 2.65
C ASP A 546 8.30 14.60 2.10
N GLN A 547 7.45 13.56 2.03
CA GLN A 547 7.82 12.21 1.62
C GLN A 547 6.68 11.55 0.85
N HIS A 548 7.02 10.82 -0.21
CA HIS A 548 6.10 9.92 -0.90
C HIS A 548 6.74 8.54 -1.00
N ASN A 549 6.24 7.57 -0.23
CA ASN A 549 6.85 6.25 -0.06
C ASN A 549 8.36 6.39 0.27
N THR A 550 9.27 5.80 -0.51
CA THR A 550 10.73 5.91 -0.33
C THR A 550 11.32 7.23 -0.86
N ALA A 551 10.60 7.99 -1.68
CA ALA A 551 11.07 9.27 -2.19
C ALA A 551 11.03 10.36 -1.10
N ILE A 552 12.20 10.81 -0.66
CA ILE A 552 12.36 11.84 0.36
C ILE A 552 12.53 13.18 -0.36
N LEU A 553 11.54 14.07 -0.20
CA LEU A 553 11.51 15.38 -0.85
C LEU A 553 12.06 16.48 0.06
N GLY A 554 12.03 16.28 1.38
CA GLY A 554 12.53 17.21 2.39
C GLY A 554 12.99 16.49 3.66
N LEU A 555 13.85 17.18 4.43
CA LEU A 555 14.40 16.66 5.69
C LEU A 555 13.72 17.28 6.92
N ASN A 556 12.65 18.04 6.72
CA ASN A 556 11.92 18.70 7.80
C ASN A 556 10.52 18.09 7.93
N ASP A 557 10.19 17.58 9.11
CA ASP A 557 8.81 17.25 9.45
C ASP A 557 8.25 18.32 10.39
N ARG A 558 7.69 19.37 9.78
CA ARG A 558 7.18 20.54 10.52
C ARG A 558 6.02 20.19 11.46
N TYR A 559 5.28 19.11 11.19
CA TYR A 559 4.14 18.71 12.02
C TYR A 559 4.58 17.95 13.28
N ARG A 560 5.74 17.29 13.23
CA ARG A 560 6.34 16.63 14.39
C ARG A 560 7.55 17.35 14.98
N GLY A 561 7.81 18.60 14.51
CA GLY A 561 8.89 19.45 15.05
C GLY A 561 10.30 19.02 14.64
N ILE A 562 10.46 18.11 13.68
CA ILE A 562 11.78 17.64 13.24
C ILE A 562 12.35 18.60 12.19
N ARG A 563 13.63 18.96 12.35
CA ARG A 563 14.38 19.81 11.43
C ARG A 563 15.69 19.15 11.03
N LYS A 564 16.02 19.20 9.74
CA LYS A 564 17.30 18.80 9.13
C LYS A 564 17.73 17.35 9.48
N GLY A 565 16.76 16.40 9.61
CA GLY A 565 17.13 15.03 9.93
C GLY A 565 15.97 14.07 9.91
N ARG A 566 16.29 12.78 9.90
CA ARG A 566 15.33 11.68 9.88
C ARG A 566 15.67 10.56 10.87
N PHE A 567 16.90 10.57 11.42
CA PHE A 567 17.35 9.57 12.38
C PHE A 567 16.81 9.90 13.78
N VAL A 568 15.51 9.71 13.96
CA VAL A 568 14.79 9.99 15.20
C VAL A 568 13.88 8.82 15.56
N ILE A 569 13.65 8.66 16.86
CA ILE A 569 12.62 7.77 17.41
C ILE A 569 11.71 8.60 18.30
N PHE A 570 10.42 8.56 18.05
CA PHE A 570 9.37 9.22 18.83
C PHE A 570 8.88 8.27 19.92
N VAL A 571 8.91 8.70 21.16
CA VAL A 571 8.52 7.93 22.34
C VAL A 571 7.74 8.83 23.29
N SER A 572 6.77 8.26 24.04
CA SER A 572 6.04 9.04 25.04
C SER A 572 6.99 9.58 26.13
N PRO A 573 6.74 10.76 26.71
CA PRO A 573 7.53 11.28 27.82
C PRO A 573 7.58 10.31 29.00
N GLU A 574 6.49 9.60 29.26
CA GLU A 574 6.35 8.61 30.34
C GLU A 574 7.23 7.38 30.09
N ASP A 575 7.24 6.86 28.85
CA ASP A 575 8.09 5.71 28.50
C ASP A 575 9.57 6.11 28.48
N LEU A 576 9.92 7.33 28.05
CA LEU A 576 11.31 7.84 28.15
C LEU A 576 11.78 7.91 29.59
N ALA A 577 10.93 8.41 30.48
CA ALA A 577 11.27 8.49 31.91
C ALA A 577 11.44 7.08 32.53
N GLU A 578 10.59 6.12 32.16
CA GLU A 578 10.68 4.73 32.64
C GLU A 578 11.93 4.01 32.11
N LEU A 579 12.38 4.35 30.89
CA LEU A 579 13.60 3.83 30.28
C LEU A 579 14.87 4.61 30.69
N GLU A 580 14.76 5.63 31.52
CA GLU A 580 15.87 6.53 31.93
C GLU A 580 16.57 7.20 30.74
N ILE A 581 15.80 7.58 29.70
CA ILE A 581 16.29 8.24 28.49
C ILE A 581 15.79 9.68 28.46
N GLU A 582 16.69 10.64 28.22
CA GLU A 582 16.34 12.06 28.11
C GLU A 582 15.86 12.43 26.68
N ASP A 583 14.99 13.45 26.59
CA ASP A 583 14.62 14.03 25.29
C ASP A 583 15.85 14.62 24.59
N GLY A 584 16.08 14.23 23.35
CA GLY A 584 17.26 14.60 22.56
C GLY A 584 18.46 13.68 22.72
N GLN A 585 18.44 12.74 23.65
CA GLN A 585 19.53 11.78 23.86
C GLN A 585 19.73 10.87 22.64
N THR A 586 21.01 10.56 22.37
CA THR A 586 21.36 9.54 21.36
C THR A 586 21.11 8.15 21.90
N VAL A 587 20.44 7.32 21.10
CA VAL A 587 20.05 5.95 21.45
C VAL A 587 20.35 4.98 20.33
N ASP A 588 20.51 3.71 20.69
CA ASP A 588 20.52 2.58 19.78
C ASP A 588 19.18 1.82 19.92
N VAL A 589 18.61 1.40 18.80
CA VAL A 589 17.31 0.72 18.73
C VAL A 589 17.51 -0.68 18.22
N PHE A 590 17.03 -1.66 18.96
CA PHE A 590 17.13 -3.08 18.64
C PHE A 590 15.74 -3.65 18.40
N SER A 591 15.58 -4.46 17.37
CA SER A 591 14.39 -5.27 17.14
C SER A 591 14.70 -6.72 17.50
N GLU A 592 13.87 -7.30 18.36
CA GLU A 592 14.04 -8.64 18.88
C GLU A 592 12.97 -9.57 18.31
N ARG A 593 13.38 -10.75 17.86
CA ARG A 593 12.47 -11.80 17.40
C ARG A 593 13.00 -13.18 17.79
N THR A 594 12.18 -13.96 18.44
CA THR A 594 12.55 -15.30 18.90
C THR A 594 13.06 -16.17 17.74
N GLY A 595 14.27 -16.70 17.88
CA GLY A 595 14.91 -17.56 16.90
C GLY A 595 15.62 -16.84 15.74
N GLU A 596 15.70 -15.52 15.77
CA GLU A 596 16.43 -14.72 14.79
C GLU A 596 17.44 -13.79 15.51
N GLU A 597 18.47 -13.35 14.76
CA GLU A 597 19.42 -12.36 15.26
C GLU A 597 18.75 -10.99 15.39
N ASP A 598 19.10 -10.25 16.45
CA ASP A 598 18.65 -8.88 16.64
C ASP A 598 19.04 -7.99 15.45
N ARG A 599 18.10 -7.16 15.02
CA ARG A 599 18.41 -6.06 14.10
C ARG A 599 18.70 -4.81 14.91
N VAL A 600 19.62 -3.97 14.44
CA VAL A 600 20.03 -2.78 15.21
C VAL A 600 20.18 -1.55 14.32
N LEU A 601 19.61 -0.45 14.78
CA LEU A 601 19.86 0.89 14.25
C LEU A 601 20.54 1.74 15.33
N ARG A 602 21.70 2.33 15.01
CA ARG A 602 22.54 3.06 15.98
C ARG A 602 22.52 4.56 15.74
N GLY A 603 22.68 5.31 16.84
CA GLY A 603 22.87 6.76 16.79
C GLY A 603 21.60 7.56 16.43
N TYR A 604 20.43 7.04 16.78
CA TYR A 604 19.16 7.75 16.63
C TYR A 604 18.95 8.71 17.79
N ARG A 605 18.22 9.79 17.55
CA ARG A 605 17.86 10.75 18.59
C ARG A 605 16.49 10.40 19.14
N ALA A 606 16.38 10.19 20.44
CA ALA A 606 15.11 10.08 21.13
C ALA A 606 14.39 11.43 21.12
N VAL A 607 13.10 11.42 20.85
CA VAL A 607 12.24 12.61 20.79
C VAL A 607 10.99 12.37 21.62
N ALA A 608 10.82 13.18 22.66
CA ALA A 608 9.60 13.17 23.44
C ALA A 608 8.42 13.62 22.58
N TYR A 609 7.47 12.72 22.35
CA TYR A 609 6.31 12.94 21.50
C TYR A 609 5.09 12.22 22.10
N PRO A 610 3.86 12.77 21.99
CA PRO A 610 2.69 12.16 22.58
C PRO A 610 2.24 10.89 21.84
N THR A 611 3.12 9.88 21.74
CA THR A 611 2.77 8.54 21.32
C THR A 611 1.94 7.84 22.40
N LYS A 612 1.16 6.84 22.04
CA LYS A 612 0.53 5.96 23.03
C LYS A 612 1.62 5.27 23.88
N ARG A 613 1.42 5.19 25.20
CA ARG A 613 2.33 4.44 26.10
C ARG A 613 2.52 3.02 25.60
N GLY A 614 3.78 2.54 25.69
CA GLY A 614 4.19 1.26 25.14
C GLY A 614 4.35 1.23 23.62
N CYS A 615 4.25 2.39 22.94
CA CYS A 615 4.47 2.53 21.52
C CYS A 615 5.57 3.53 21.19
N ALA A 616 6.28 3.26 20.09
CA ALA A 616 7.26 4.17 19.50
C ALA A 616 7.01 4.34 18.01
N ALA A 617 7.60 5.38 17.40
CA ALA A 617 7.55 5.58 15.97
C ALA A 617 8.90 6.00 15.39
N MET A 618 9.23 5.50 14.19
CA MET A 618 10.42 5.87 13.43
C MET A 618 10.06 6.07 11.96
N TYR A 619 10.88 6.83 11.24
CA TYR A 619 10.61 7.07 9.82
C TYR A 619 10.91 5.84 8.97
N PHE A 620 9.99 5.55 8.06
CA PHE A 620 10.18 4.70 6.88
C PHE A 620 10.89 5.53 5.78
N PRO A 621 11.86 5.00 5.00
CA PRO A 621 12.31 3.61 5.00
C PRO A 621 13.42 3.28 6.01
N GLU A 622 13.96 4.26 6.74
CA GLU A 622 15.12 4.08 7.60
C GLU A 622 14.92 3.00 8.68
N ALA A 623 13.68 2.85 9.15
CA ALA A 623 13.33 1.84 10.16
C ALA A 623 13.10 0.43 9.59
N ASN A 624 13.17 0.23 8.26
CA ASN A 624 12.92 -1.08 7.65
C ASN A 624 13.93 -2.14 8.06
N GLU A 625 15.12 -1.73 8.46
CA GLU A 625 16.13 -2.62 9.03
C GLU A 625 15.64 -3.35 10.28
N LEU A 626 14.80 -2.72 11.08
CA LEU A 626 14.24 -3.32 12.30
C LEU A 626 13.09 -4.29 12.03
N VAL A 627 12.59 -4.35 10.81
CA VAL A 627 11.48 -5.23 10.43
C VAL A 627 12.03 -6.54 9.89
N HIS A 628 12.01 -7.59 10.71
CA HIS A 628 12.47 -8.91 10.28
C HIS A 628 11.69 -9.41 9.07
N ARG A 629 12.37 -10.07 8.12
CA ARG A 629 11.77 -10.60 6.89
C ARG A 629 10.61 -11.57 7.16
N SER A 630 10.73 -12.37 8.20
CA SER A 630 9.72 -13.32 8.65
C SER A 630 8.53 -12.68 9.39
N ALA A 631 8.62 -11.38 9.72
CA ALA A 631 7.53 -10.65 10.36
C ALA A 631 6.49 -10.23 9.33
N VAL A 632 5.53 -11.11 9.07
CA VAL A 632 4.47 -10.94 8.07
C VAL A 632 3.09 -11.27 8.66
N ASP A 633 2.05 -10.75 8.02
CA ASP A 633 0.70 -11.28 8.21
C ASP A 633 0.60 -12.69 7.64
N ARG A 634 0.03 -13.61 8.41
CA ARG A 634 0.06 -15.06 8.10
C ARG A 634 -0.74 -15.43 6.85
N LYS A 635 -1.76 -14.66 6.50
CA LYS A 635 -2.69 -14.97 5.40
C LYS A 635 -2.37 -14.24 4.12
N SER A 636 -1.78 -13.06 4.22
CA SER A 636 -1.47 -12.21 3.06
C SER A 636 0.01 -12.10 2.76
N ASN A 637 0.90 -12.61 3.62
CA ASN A 637 2.35 -12.43 3.56
C ASN A 637 2.79 -10.96 3.52
N CYS A 638 1.90 -10.01 3.88
CA CYS A 638 2.23 -8.59 3.95
C CYS A 638 3.18 -8.32 5.11
N PRO A 639 4.33 -7.64 4.92
CA PRO A 639 5.26 -7.35 6.00
C PRO A 639 4.64 -6.50 7.13
N ALA A 640 4.91 -6.89 8.37
CA ALA A 640 4.37 -6.26 9.58
C ALA A 640 5.25 -5.10 10.05
N TYR A 641 5.06 -3.92 9.47
CA TYR A 641 5.84 -2.71 9.81
C TYR A 641 5.30 -1.93 11.03
N LYS A 642 4.20 -2.36 11.66
CA LYS A 642 3.47 -1.56 12.66
C LYS A 642 3.38 -2.15 14.06
N ASP A 643 3.86 -3.36 14.26
CA ASP A 643 3.83 -4.06 15.55
C ASP A 643 5.18 -4.74 15.85
N VAL A 644 6.27 -4.04 15.55
CA VAL A 644 7.62 -4.53 15.76
C VAL A 644 8.01 -4.32 17.21
N ILE A 645 8.38 -5.39 17.91
CA ILE A 645 8.87 -5.31 19.30
C ILE A 645 10.31 -4.79 19.27
N ILE A 646 10.57 -3.70 20.01
CA ILE A 646 11.88 -3.08 20.09
C ILE A 646 12.33 -2.85 21.52
N ARG A 647 13.66 -2.78 21.68
CA ARG A 647 14.38 -2.32 22.85
C ARG A 647 15.17 -1.07 22.50
N ILE A 648 15.20 -0.09 23.41
CA ILE A 648 15.96 1.15 23.24
C ILE A 648 17.02 1.21 24.35
N GLU A 649 18.25 1.53 23.97
CA GLU A 649 19.36 1.69 24.92
C GLU A 649 20.07 3.02 24.69
N PRO A 650 20.71 3.61 25.73
CA PRO A 650 21.61 4.74 25.55
C PRO A 650 22.67 4.42 24.50
N GLY A 651 22.75 5.25 23.47
CA GLY A 651 23.67 5.03 22.35
C GLY A 651 25.11 5.34 22.71
N THR A 652 26.04 4.57 22.18
CA THR A 652 27.45 4.90 22.20
C THR A 652 27.71 6.02 21.19
N ASN A 653 28.48 7.05 21.57
CA ASN A 653 28.80 8.25 20.74
C ASN A 653 29.60 7.96 19.46
N ARG A 654 29.44 6.79 18.85
CA ARG A 654 30.08 6.43 17.56
C ARG A 654 29.03 5.92 16.57
N VAL A 655 28.84 6.71 15.55
CA VAL A 655 28.30 6.23 14.28
C VAL A 655 29.27 5.15 13.75
N ALA A 656 29.06 3.90 14.12
CA ALA A 656 29.80 2.79 13.58
C ALA A 656 29.08 2.36 12.28
N GLY A 657 29.71 2.61 11.13
CA GLY A 657 29.38 2.00 9.84
C GLY A 657 28.37 2.69 8.93
N GLY A 658 27.67 3.72 9.36
CA GLY A 658 26.94 4.60 8.45
C GLY A 658 27.84 5.71 7.92
N ARG A 659 28.08 5.79 6.63
CA ARG A 659 28.77 6.95 6.04
C ARG A 659 28.07 8.23 6.52
N PRO A 660 28.80 9.24 7.01
CA PRO A 660 28.18 10.48 7.43
C PRO A 660 27.40 11.04 6.25
N VAL A 661 26.14 11.35 6.48
CA VAL A 661 25.40 12.17 5.54
C VAL A 661 26.08 13.54 5.62
N ALA A 662 26.97 13.82 4.69
CA ALA A 662 27.52 15.15 4.51
C ALA A 662 26.35 16.13 4.35
N ASN A 663 26.42 17.19 5.15
CA ASN A 663 25.46 18.30 5.17
C ASN A 663 25.14 18.86 3.78
#